data_4487825984abac5a17f1d61844cc63f0
#
_entry.id   4487825984abac5a17f1d61844cc63f0
#
_cell.length_a   1.000
_cell.length_b   1.000
_cell.length_c   1.000
_cell.angle_alpha   90.00
_cell.angle_beta   90.00
_cell.angle_gamma   90.00
#
_symmetry.space_group_name_H-M   'P 1'
#
loop_
_entity.id
_entity.type
_entity.pdbx_description
1 polymer ?
#
loop_
_entity_poly.entity_id
_entity_poly.type
_entity_poly.pdbx_seq_one_letter_code
_entity_poly.pdbx_strand_id
1 'polypeptide(L)'
;MLKSLNTTKFVSVAILSVILAGCGVSSPNPTGTTATVATSLAAAPLAANVYLAQAANSKDPQQRDTNLLQAAHAYINANDYAAAQKLLKSIQPSLTQSPTLLAEHKYLTARALEHTSTYSDALKMLNYPSNWSLPSWQMAAYHQFKAHLYQLNKQPIEQVRELSLLATYLPPAQANEVNNTIWQVLQPMHEQTLKAFTQDAKNPVFTGWLQLAYIAKHYAVDPSQLVRYLGEWQKQNPYHPAAAKLPADLDRALNAKPFTPKNIAVLLPLTGTRANAANAIRQGILASYMAKQNDQVAVNFFDTADDAAKAYQQAVAAGAEFIIGPLLPTEIEQLQVMNAANTATTNAAANTANATNPEKIANTVAVVQSVPQLFLNQVDKFTPDPNKFYFALSPAQEAADAAEHLYQDGVTMPLLLASNDALGKRMAESFIQAWKKKSDNAVEVYYYDGGDQMKTTVQDALGVRDSQARIARIKELVGNSVQADFRSRQDIDAIYMISTPQDLTLLKAFIDVNFSVFTQPVPLYTSSRSRVENESTQTAQDLNNLTLSDAPWLMQDGEENLMVKTLFPSWNNSQKRLFVMGYDAMDLIGRLAQIRSFTGYQYNGRSGALSVSSDGIVNRQLSWGRYQAGSFRQL
;
A
#
# COMPACT_ATOMS: atom_id res chain seq x y z
N MET A 1 25.91 1.87 23.02
CA MET A 1 25.13 1.75 24.26
C MET A 1 23.67 1.96 23.96
N LEU A 2 22.82 1.04 24.41
CA LEU A 2 21.36 1.01 24.32
C LEU A 2 20.75 0.91 22.91
N LYS A 3 20.48 -0.34 22.54
CA LYS A 3 19.62 -0.77 21.42
C LYS A 3 18.18 -0.34 21.70
N SER A 4 17.61 0.49 20.87
CA SER A 4 16.17 0.69 20.80
C SER A 4 15.57 -0.45 19.97
N LEU A 5 14.81 -1.31 20.62
CA LEU A 5 14.02 -2.37 19.99
C LEU A 5 12.86 -1.77 19.21
N ASN A 6 12.78 -2.11 17.95
CA ASN A 6 11.68 -1.82 17.05
C ASN A 6 10.40 -2.56 17.49
N THR A 7 9.47 -1.83 18.09
CA THR A 7 8.20 -2.35 18.65
C THR A 7 7.05 -2.45 17.64
N THR A 8 7.30 -2.31 16.33
CA THR A 8 6.22 -2.24 15.32
C THR A 8 5.83 -3.58 14.67
N LYS A 9 6.59 -4.66 14.89
CA LYS A 9 6.26 -5.99 14.31
C LYS A 9 5.39 -6.89 15.22
N PHE A 10 5.09 -6.50 16.46
CA PHE A 10 4.37 -7.35 17.43
C PHE A 10 2.87 -7.06 17.58
N VAL A 11 2.34 -5.99 16.99
CA VAL A 11 0.95 -5.58 17.21
C VAL A 11 -0.05 -6.44 16.44
N SER A 12 0.32 -6.99 15.28
CA SER A 12 -0.60 -7.79 14.45
C SER A 12 -0.79 -9.24 14.93
N VAL A 13 0.18 -9.79 15.68
CA VAL A 13 0.11 -11.17 16.21
C VAL A 13 -0.54 -11.21 17.59
N ALA A 14 -0.42 -10.14 18.39
CA ALA A 14 -0.94 -10.09 19.76
C ALA A 14 -2.48 -9.95 19.82
N ILE A 15 -3.12 -9.37 18.80
CA ILE A 15 -4.59 -9.17 18.79
C ILE A 15 -5.33 -10.51 18.58
N LEU A 16 -4.74 -11.45 17.85
CA LEU A 16 -5.37 -12.76 17.63
C LEU A 16 -5.28 -13.70 18.86
N SER A 17 -4.32 -13.47 19.77
CA SER A 17 -4.08 -14.33 20.93
C SER A 17 -4.97 -13.99 22.15
N VAL A 18 -5.55 -12.78 22.20
CA VAL A 18 -6.35 -12.30 23.34
C VAL A 18 -7.81 -12.82 23.29
N ILE A 19 -8.29 -13.25 22.11
CA ILE A 19 -9.68 -13.67 21.93
C ILE A 19 -10.02 -15.01 22.66
N LEU A 20 -9.03 -15.81 23.04
CA LEU A 20 -9.23 -17.10 23.72
C LEU A 20 -9.20 -17.04 25.26
N ALA A 21 -8.90 -15.90 25.88
CA ALA A 21 -8.72 -15.80 27.34
C ALA A 21 -9.95 -15.28 28.11
N GLY A 22 -11.07 -15.01 27.49
CA GLY A 22 -12.22 -14.30 28.07
C GLY A 22 -13.47 -15.16 28.34
N CYS A 23 -13.36 -16.34 28.95
CA CYS A 23 -14.51 -17.03 29.56
C CYS A 23 -14.13 -17.59 30.90
N GLY A 24 -14.22 -16.76 31.91
CA GLY A 24 -14.10 -17.15 33.30
C GLY A 24 -15.19 -16.53 34.13
N VAL A 25 -15.90 -17.42 34.86
CA VAL A 25 -16.71 -17.24 36.06
C VAL A 25 -18.18 -16.85 35.87
N SER A 26 -19.03 -17.85 35.92
CA SER A 26 -20.22 -17.85 36.78
C SER A 26 -20.54 -19.29 37.24
N SER A 27 -20.94 -19.36 38.47
CA SER A 27 -21.07 -20.50 39.37
C SER A 27 -22.08 -21.59 38.97
N PRO A 28 -22.13 -22.72 39.68
CA PRO A 28 -22.38 -24.03 39.12
C PRO A 28 -23.83 -24.50 39.22
N ASN A 29 -24.26 -25.26 38.25
CA ASN A 29 -25.21 -26.34 38.49
C ASN A 29 -24.92 -27.55 37.60
N PRO A 30 -24.90 -28.76 38.12
CA PRO A 30 -24.35 -29.92 37.48
C PRO A 30 -25.44 -30.72 36.77
N THR A 31 -25.39 -30.78 35.44
CA THR A 31 -25.94 -31.93 34.70
C THR A 31 -25.40 -31.91 33.27
N GLY A 32 -24.57 -32.88 32.92
CA GLY A 32 -24.20 -33.16 31.55
C GLY A 32 -22.69 -33.30 31.32
N THR A 33 -22.18 -34.51 31.39
CA THR A 33 -20.80 -34.94 31.13
C THR A 33 -20.27 -34.52 29.75
N THR A 34 -21.13 -34.23 28.80
CA THR A 34 -20.76 -33.81 27.42
C THR A 34 -20.33 -32.35 27.33
N ALA A 35 -20.87 -31.43 28.12
CA ALA A 35 -20.52 -30.02 28.08
C ALA A 35 -19.14 -29.73 28.71
N THR A 36 -18.74 -30.49 29.71
CA THR A 36 -17.43 -30.35 30.37
C THR A 36 -16.28 -30.85 29.51
N VAL A 37 -16.47 -31.88 28.69
CA VAL A 37 -15.44 -32.40 27.78
C VAL A 37 -15.17 -31.45 26.63
N ALA A 38 -16.21 -30.82 26.09
CA ALA A 38 -16.07 -29.87 25.00
C ALA A 38 -15.29 -28.59 25.38
N THR A 39 -15.50 -28.08 26.62
CA THR A 39 -14.77 -26.91 27.12
C THR A 39 -13.32 -27.23 27.48
N SER A 40 -12.99 -28.46 27.83
CA SER A 40 -11.63 -28.86 28.18
C SER A 40 -10.68 -28.91 26.96
N LEU A 41 -11.19 -29.21 25.74
CA LEU A 41 -10.39 -29.24 24.52
C LEU A 41 -9.96 -27.85 24.02
N ALA A 42 -10.70 -26.79 24.36
CA ALA A 42 -10.42 -25.43 23.92
C ALA A 42 -9.08 -24.86 24.42
N ALA A 43 -8.54 -25.40 25.51
CA ALA A 43 -7.28 -24.93 26.11
C ALA A 43 -6.47 -26.08 26.71
N ALA A 44 -5.15 -25.93 26.74
CA ALA A 44 -4.23 -26.85 27.40
C ALA A 44 -3.29 -26.05 28.33
N PRO A 45 -3.77 -25.65 29.53
CA PRO A 45 -2.99 -24.81 30.45
C PRO A 45 -1.88 -25.55 31.18
N LEU A 46 -1.90 -26.89 31.21
CA LEU A 46 -0.90 -27.69 31.90
C LEU A 46 0.18 -28.18 30.95
N ALA A 47 1.31 -28.64 31.48
CA ALA A 47 2.37 -29.24 30.67
C ALA A 47 1.93 -30.58 30.04
N ALA A 48 2.47 -30.94 28.90
CA ALA A 48 2.07 -32.14 28.16
C ALA A 48 2.22 -33.43 28.93
N ASN A 49 3.25 -33.58 29.78
CA ASN A 49 3.48 -34.74 30.61
C ASN A 49 2.36 -34.97 31.63
N VAL A 50 1.73 -33.90 32.13
CA VAL A 50 0.60 -34.01 33.09
C VAL A 50 -0.62 -34.62 32.38
N TYR A 51 -0.94 -34.14 31.17
CA TYR A 51 -2.02 -34.70 30.38
C TYR A 51 -1.76 -36.16 29.96
N LEU A 52 -0.52 -36.51 29.61
CA LEU A 52 -0.13 -37.89 29.31
C LEU A 52 -0.32 -38.82 30.52
N ALA A 53 0.04 -38.38 31.73
CA ALA A 53 -0.20 -39.14 32.96
C ALA A 53 -1.70 -39.29 33.26
N GLN A 54 -2.51 -38.25 33.04
CA GLN A 54 -3.96 -38.31 33.18
C GLN A 54 -4.59 -39.28 32.16
N ALA A 55 -4.09 -39.27 30.91
CA ALA A 55 -4.54 -40.20 29.87
C ALA A 55 -4.24 -41.66 30.22
N ALA A 56 -3.03 -41.95 30.77
CA ALA A 56 -2.64 -43.29 31.18
C ALA A 56 -3.49 -43.83 32.32
N ASN A 57 -3.99 -42.99 33.22
CA ASN A 57 -4.82 -43.36 34.35
C ASN A 57 -6.32 -43.34 34.04
N SER A 58 -6.73 -42.89 32.85
CA SER A 58 -8.14 -42.79 32.48
C SER A 58 -8.72 -44.14 32.07
N LYS A 59 -9.83 -44.54 32.68
CA LYS A 59 -10.59 -45.74 32.30
C LYS A 59 -11.62 -45.48 31.20
N ASP A 60 -12.04 -44.22 31.04
CA ASP A 60 -12.96 -43.80 29.98
C ASP A 60 -12.18 -43.50 28.71
N PRO A 61 -12.47 -44.17 27.58
CA PRO A 61 -11.80 -43.93 26.30
C PRO A 61 -11.92 -42.49 25.84
N GLN A 62 -13.08 -41.84 26.00
CA GLN A 62 -13.31 -40.49 25.58
C GLN A 62 -12.48 -39.48 26.40
N GLN A 63 -12.41 -39.68 27.71
CA GLN A 63 -11.59 -38.87 28.60
C GLN A 63 -10.09 -39.06 28.33
N ARG A 64 -9.67 -40.32 28.08
CA ARG A 64 -8.29 -40.63 27.66
C ARG A 64 -7.92 -39.87 26.41
N ASP A 65 -8.75 -39.94 25.38
CA ASP A 65 -8.50 -39.29 24.07
C ASP A 65 -8.50 -37.76 24.21
N THR A 66 -9.37 -37.20 25.06
CA THR A 66 -9.37 -35.78 25.39
C THR A 66 -8.03 -35.36 25.99
N ASN A 67 -7.52 -36.11 26.98
CA ASN A 67 -6.23 -35.82 27.62
C ASN A 67 -5.05 -35.95 26.64
N LEU A 68 -5.10 -36.92 25.73
CA LEU A 68 -4.07 -37.07 24.68
C LEU A 68 -4.05 -35.89 23.70
N LEU A 69 -5.23 -35.40 23.29
CA LEU A 69 -5.33 -34.19 22.46
C LEU A 69 -4.87 -32.93 23.20
N GLN A 70 -5.19 -32.81 24.48
CA GLN A 70 -4.66 -31.72 25.33
C GLN A 70 -3.14 -31.80 25.46
N ALA A 71 -2.55 -32.99 25.58
CA ALA A 71 -1.09 -33.16 25.57
C ALA A 71 -0.48 -32.69 24.24
N ALA A 72 -1.09 -33.02 23.10
CA ALA A 72 -0.66 -32.53 21.78
C ALA A 72 -0.78 -31.01 21.68
N HIS A 73 -1.87 -30.43 22.18
CA HIS A 73 -2.07 -28.98 22.23
C HIS A 73 -0.99 -28.31 23.12
N ALA A 74 -0.67 -28.89 24.27
CA ALA A 74 0.39 -28.38 25.14
C ALA A 74 1.78 -28.43 24.49
N TYR A 75 2.10 -29.46 23.71
CA TYR A 75 3.33 -29.50 22.89
C TYR A 75 3.38 -28.39 21.85
N ILE A 76 2.26 -28.13 21.15
CA ILE A 76 2.17 -27.02 20.18
C ILE A 76 2.38 -25.67 20.90
N ASN A 77 1.77 -25.46 22.06
CA ASN A 77 1.93 -24.23 22.83
C ASN A 77 3.38 -24.03 23.32
N ALA A 78 4.12 -25.14 23.52
CA ALA A 78 5.56 -25.13 23.85
C ALA A 78 6.47 -25.06 22.62
N ASN A 79 5.92 -24.92 21.40
CA ASN A 79 6.61 -24.96 20.11
C ASN A 79 7.33 -26.29 19.81
N ASP A 80 6.96 -27.39 20.51
CA ASP A 80 7.47 -28.73 20.21
C ASP A 80 6.55 -29.44 19.21
N TYR A 81 6.61 -28.95 17.97
CA TYR A 81 5.78 -29.45 16.89
C TYR A 81 6.09 -30.90 16.51
N ALA A 82 7.34 -31.35 16.69
CA ALA A 82 7.76 -32.72 16.41
C ALA A 82 7.12 -33.71 17.39
N ALA A 83 7.14 -33.42 18.69
CA ALA A 83 6.46 -34.23 19.70
C ALA A 83 4.94 -34.25 19.48
N ALA A 84 4.34 -33.09 19.16
CA ALA A 84 2.92 -32.99 18.84
C ALA A 84 2.54 -33.90 17.67
N GLN A 85 3.26 -33.84 16.54
CA GLN A 85 3.00 -34.67 15.37
C GLN A 85 3.16 -36.16 15.64
N LYS A 86 4.21 -36.54 16.40
CA LYS A 86 4.44 -37.92 16.79
C LYS A 86 3.28 -38.46 17.62
N LEU A 87 2.83 -37.68 18.60
CA LEU A 87 1.69 -38.05 19.44
C LEU A 87 0.40 -38.15 18.63
N LEU A 88 0.06 -37.14 17.84
CA LEU A 88 -1.14 -37.11 17.01
C LEU A 88 -1.19 -38.29 16.03
N LYS A 89 -0.08 -38.61 15.38
CA LYS A 89 0.00 -39.77 14.49
C LYS A 89 -0.20 -41.09 15.23
N SER A 90 0.30 -41.21 16.47
CA SER A 90 0.19 -42.46 17.27
C SER A 90 -1.23 -42.71 17.77
N ILE A 91 -2.00 -41.67 18.07
CA ILE A 91 -3.37 -41.80 18.60
C ILE A 91 -4.45 -41.94 17.53
N GLN A 92 -4.16 -41.51 16.29
CA GLN A 92 -5.13 -41.51 15.20
C GLN A 92 -5.89 -42.84 15.00
N PRO A 93 -5.23 -44.04 15.02
CA PRO A 93 -5.92 -45.30 14.81
C PRO A 93 -6.87 -45.70 15.94
N SER A 94 -6.61 -45.23 17.15
CA SER A 94 -7.36 -45.63 18.37
C SER A 94 -8.33 -44.56 18.86
N LEU A 95 -8.39 -43.41 18.15
CA LEU A 95 -9.20 -42.28 18.58
C LEU A 95 -10.69 -42.58 18.48
N THR A 96 -11.43 -42.25 19.53
CA THR A 96 -12.88 -42.37 19.60
C THR A 96 -13.55 -41.65 18.41
N GLN A 97 -14.51 -42.28 17.75
CA GLN A 97 -15.19 -41.74 16.56
C GLN A 97 -16.22 -40.66 16.92
N SER A 98 -15.82 -39.71 17.72
CA SER A 98 -16.60 -38.51 18.04
C SER A 98 -16.22 -37.38 17.08
N PRO A 99 -17.17 -36.72 16.40
CA PRO A 99 -16.87 -35.58 15.53
C PRO A 99 -16.03 -34.51 16.21
N THR A 100 -16.27 -34.20 17.47
CA THR A 100 -15.53 -33.21 18.26
C THR A 100 -14.06 -33.59 18.46
N LEU A 101 -13.79 -34.87 18.81
CA LEU A 101 -12.41 -35.35 18.99
C LEU A 101 -11.65 -35.45 17.65
N LEU A 102 -12.33 -35.92 16.62
CA LEU A 102 -11.76 -36.01 15.27
C LEU A 102 -11.46 -34.62 14.69
N ALA A 103 -12.34 -33.65 14.91
CA ALA A 103 -12.12 -32.26 14.50
C ALA A 103 -10.91 -31.64 15.22
N GLU A 104 -10.81 -31.86 16.55
CA GLU A 104 -9.67 -31.39 17.32
C GLU A 104 -8.36 -32.03 16.86
N HIS A 105 -8.36 -33.33 16.63
CA HIS A 105 -7.19 -34.02 16.09
C HIS A 105 -6.73 -33.42 14.76
N LYS A 106 -7.66 -33.21 13.81
CA LYS A 106 -7.34 -32.58 12.52
C LYS A 106 -6.83 -31.14 12.71
N TYR A 107 -7.44 -30.36 13.57
CA TYR A 107 -7.05 -29.00 13.89
C TYR A 107 -5.62 -28.91 14.46
N LEU A 108 -5.31 -29.72 15.48
CA LEU A 108 -3.98 -29.74 16.09
C LEU A 108 -2.92 -30.29 15.11
N THR A 109 -3.29 -31.28 14.28
CA THR A 109 -2.39 -31.77 13.21
C THR A 109 -2.07 -30.63 12.22
N ALA A 110 -3.08 -29.86 11.78
CA ALA A 110 -2.88 -28.75 10.88
C ALA A 110 -2.02 -27.62 11.51
N ARG A 111 -2.21 -27.33 12.82
CA ARG A 111 -1.39 -26.38 13.57
C ARG A 111 0.08 -26.81 13.65
N ALA A 112 0.33 -28.09 13.87
CA ALA A 112 1.70 -28.60 13.87
C ALA A 112 2.33 -28.60 12.48
N LEU A 113 1.54 -28.83 11.40
CA LEU A 113 2.02 -28.78 10.01
C LEU A 113 2.34 -27.36 9.54
N GLU A 114 1.69 -26.33 10.04
CA GLU A 114 1.99 -24.93 9.73
C GLU A 114 3.48 -24.59 9.87
N HIS A 115 4.13 -25.19 10.88
CA HIS A 115 5.53 -24.91 11.22
C HIS A 115 6.52 -25.94 10.69
N THR A 116 6.06 -27.06 10.14
CA THR A 116 6.91 -28.20 9.75
C THR A 116 6.72 -28.63 8.29
N SER A 117 5.75 -28.07 7.59
CA SER A 117 5.40 -28.44 6.20
C SER A 117 4.92 -27.20 5.43
N THR A 118 4.11 -27.39 4.39
CA THR A 118 3.53 -26.31 3.61
C THR A 118 2.18 -25.88 4.18
N TYR A 119 1.79 -24.61 3.98
CA TYR A 119 0.46 -24.11 4.35
C TYR A 119 -0.66 -24.89 3.61
N SER A 120 -0.38 -25.33 2.39
CA SER A 120 -1.30 -26.18 1.62
C SER A 120 -1.57 -27.53 2.30
N ASP A 121 -0.58 -28.15 2.92
CA ASP A 121 -0.75 -29.41 3.63
C ASP A 121 -1.54 -29.22 4.93
N ALA A 122 -1.29 -28.12 5.65
CA ALA A 122 -2.11 -27.75 6.80
C ALA A 122 -3.58 -27.51 6.41
N LEU A 123 -3.85 -26.83 5.29
CA LEU A 123 -5.20 -26.61 4.76
C LEU A 123 -5.91 -27.92 4.38
N LYS A 124 -5.21 -28.91 3.80
CA LYS A 124 -5.78 -30.23 3.49
C LYS A 124 -6.29 -30.96 4.72
N MET A 125 -5.59 -30.82 5.86
CA MET A 125 -6.02 -31.42 7.12
C MET A 125 -7.32 -30.81 7.66
N LEU A 126 -7.58 -29.54 7.36
CA LEU A 126 -8.78 -28.80 7.76
C LEU A 126 -9.99 -29.06 6.84
N ASN A 127 -10.07 -30.21 6.21
CA ASN A 127 -11.25 -30.63 5.45
C ASN A 127 -12.19 -31.43 6.35
N TYR A 128 -13.19 -30.73 6.94
CA TYR A 128 -14.18 -31.36 7.83
C TYR A 128 -15.36 -31.86 7.01
N PRO A 129 -15.89 -33.05 7.31
CA PRO A 129 -17.14 -33.54 6.73
C PRO A 129 -18.31 -32.58 7.01
N SER A 130 -19.14 -32.31 6.00
CA SER A 130 -20.26 -31.37 6.11
C SER A 130 -21.38 -31.82 7.07
N ASN A 131 -21.41 -33.08 7.42
CA ASN A 131 -22.39 -33.68 8.35
C ASN A 131 -21.95 -33.59 9.82
N TRP A 132 -20.76 -33.02 10.11
CA TRP A 132 -20.33 -32.83 11.50
C TRP A 132 -21.06 -31.64 12.13
N SER A 133 -21.72 -31.89 13.25
CA SER A 133 -22.26 -30.83 14.12
C SER A 133 -21.25 -30.55 15.23
N LEU A 134 -20.50 -29.45 15.10
CA LEU A 134 -19.44 -29.08 16.01
C LEU A 134 -19.86 -27.88 16.89
N PRO A 135 -19.34 -27.77 18.12
CA PRO A 135 -19.56 -26.61 18.97
C PRO A 135 -19.05 -25.31 18.33
N SER A 136 -19.72 -24.20 18.63
CA SER A 136 -19.37 -22.88 18.06
C SER A 136 -17.91 -22.49 18.27
N TRP A 137 -17.30 -22.82 19.43
CA TRP A 137 -15.90 -22.54 19.69
C TRP A 137 -14.95 -23.30 18.75
N GLN A 138 -15.25 -24.56 18.41
CA GLN A 138 -14.45 -25.33 17.42
C GLN A 138 -14.61 -24.78 16.02
N MET A 139 -15.82 -24.41 15.62
CA MET A 139 -16.05 -23.77 14.32
C MET A 139 -15.36 -22.41 14.23
N ALA A 140 -15.38 -21.63 15.30
CA ALA A 140 -14.64 -20.38 15.36
C ALA A 140 -13.13 -20.61 15.21
N ALA A 141 -12.54 -21.53 15.98
CA ALA A 141 -11.12 -21.88 15.87
C ALA A 141 -10.75 -22.38 14.47
N TYR A 142 -11.60 -23.22 13.87
CA TYR A 142 -11.43 -23.75 12.53
C TYR A 142 -11.38 -22.66 11.45
N HIS A 143 -12.39 -21.77 11.42
CA HIS A 143 -12.45 -20.70 10.43
C HIS A 143 -11.36 -19.64 10.65
N GLN A 144 -11.05 -19.34 11.89
CA GLN A 144 -9.96 -18.43 12.25
C GLN A 144 -8.62 -18.94 11.74
N PHE A 145 -8.32 -20.21 11.97
CA PHE A 145 -7.05 -20.79 11.56
C PHE A 145 -6.97 -20.96 10.04
N LYS A 146 -8.04 -21.33 9.36
CA LYS A 146 -8.08 -21.35 7.89
C LYS A 146 -7.86 -19.98 7.30
N ALA A 147 -8.49 -18.94 7.85
CA ALA A 147 -8.27 -17.55 7.42
C ALA A 147 -6.80 -17.14 7.58
N HIS A 148 -6.15 -17.52 8.69
CA HIS A 148 -4.73 -17.30 8.92
C HIS A 148 -3.85 -18.02 7.88
N LEU A 149 -4.11 -19.29 7.60
CA LEU A 149 -3.36 -20.04 6.58
C LEU A 149 -3.54 -19.45 5.18
N TYR A 150 -4.74 -18.98 4.81
CA TYR A 150 -4.98 -18.30 3.54
C TYR A 150 -4.27 -16.94 3.47
N GLN A 151 -4.15 -16.22 4.58
CA GLN A 151 -3.34 -15.00 4.66
C GLN A 151 -1.86 -15.29 4.37
N LEU A 152 -1.28 -16.31 5.05
CA LEU A 152 0.10 -16.74 4.83
C LEU A 152 0.34 -17.23 3.40
N ASN A 153 -0.66 -17.89 2.81
CA ASN A 153 -0.62 -18.40 1.44
C ASN A 153 -0.98 -17.34 0.38
N LYS A 154 -1.12 -16.07 0.77
CA LYS A 154 -1.46 -14.94 -0.11
C LYS A 154 -2.74 -15.15 -0.93
N GLN A 155 -3.77 -15.73 -0.33
CA GLN A 155 -5.08 -16.00 -0.93
C GLN A 155 -6.18 -15.15 -0.26
N PRO A 156 -6.25 -13.84 -0.51
CA PRO A 156 -7.11 -12.91 0.23
C PRO A 156 -8.61 -13.17 0.03
N ILE A 157 -9.03 -13.67 -1.11
CA ILE A 157 -10.46 -14.02 -1.37
C ILE A 157 -10.90 -15.14 -0.44
N GLU A 158 -10.12 -16.22 -0.33
CA GLU A 158 -10.43 -17.33 0.55
C GLU A 158 -10.29 -16.92 2.03
N GLN A 159 -9.34 -16.06 2.36
CA GLN A 159 -9.24 -15.45 3.70
C GLN A 159 -10.55 -14.74 4.08
N VAL A 160 -11.07 -13.87 3.21
CA VAL A 160 -12.33 -13.14 3.45
C VAL A 160 -13.52 -14.10 3.57
N ARG A 161 -13.55 -15.16 2.77
CA ARG A 161 -14.59 -16.21 2.85
C ARG A 161 -14.61 -16.84 4.25
N GLU A 162 -13.45 -17.24 4.76
CA GLU A 162 -13.34 -17.87 6.08
C GLU A 162 -13.63 -16.87 7.21
N LEU A 163 -13.18 -15.63 7.11
CA LEU A 163 -13.51 -14.58 8.07
C LEU A 163 -15.02 -14.28 8.11
N SER A 164 -15.70 -14.30 6.96
CA SER A 164 -17.15 -14.11 6.90
C SER A 164 -17.91 -15.23 7.63
N LEU A 165 -17.41 -16.46 7.58
CA LEU A 165 -17.94 -17.60 8.33
C LEU A 165 -17.59 -17.50 9.81
N LEU A 166 -16.35 -17.12 10.15
CA LEU A 166 -15.90 -16.91 11.53
C LEU A 166 -16.82 -15.95 12.28
N ALA A 167 -17.18 -14.83 11.67
CA ALA A 167 -18.02 -13.81 12.29
C ALA A 167 -19.37 -14.36 12.78
N THR A 168 -19.89 -15.43 12.16
CA THR A 168 -21.18 -16.04 12.55
C THR A 168 -21.10 -16.87 13.85
N TYR A 169 -19.89 -17.25 14.27
CA TYR A 169 -19.65 -18.05 15.47
C TYR A 169 -19.18 -17.25 16.67
N LEU A 170 -19.00 -15.93 16.50
CA LEU A 170 -18.44 -15.04 17.53
C LEU A 170 -19.51 -14.16 18.18
N PRO A 171 -19.30 -13.72 19.42
CA PRO A 171 -20.11 -12.66 20.04
C PRO A 171 -20.04 -11.35 19.22
N PRO A 172 -21.09 -10.49 19.26
CA PRO A 172 -21.21 -9.30 18.42
C PRO A 172 -19.97 -8.36 18.44
N ALA A 173 -19.36 -8.16 19.60
CA ALA A 173 -18.17 -7.31 19.72
C ALA A 173 -16.98 -7.85 18.90
N GLN A 174 -16.69 -9.14 19.04
CA GLN A 174 -15.61 -9.82 18.31
C GLN A 174 -15.94 -9.96 16.82
N ALA A 175 -17.20 -10.24 16.49
CA ALA A 175 -17.66 -10.27 15.09
C ALA A 175 -17.43 -8.93 14.39
N ASN A 176 -17.61 -7.78 15.08
CA ASN A 176 -17.32 -6.47 14.53
C ASN A 176 -15.81 -6.26 14.23
N GLU A 177 -14.92 -6.78 15.06
CA GLU A 177 -13.47 -6.74 14.79
C GLU A 177 -13.11 -7.56 13.56
N VAL A 178 -13.70 -8.75 13.40
CA VAL A 178 -13.54 -9.58 12.21
C VAL A 178 -14.09 -8.87 10.97
N ASN A 179 -15.24 -8.20 11.06
CA ASN A 179 -15.81 -7.44 9.96
C ASN A 179 -14.89 -6.27 9.53
N ASN A 180 -14.24 -5.60 10.48
CA ASN A 180 -13.22 -4.58 10.17
C ASN A 180 -12.01 -5.19 9.46
N THR A 181 -11.58 -6.38 9.89
CA THR A 181 -10.48 -7.11 9.23
C THR A 181 -10.85 -7.51 7.79
N ILE A 182 -12.07 -8.01 7.56
CA ILE A 182 -12.58 -8.31 6.22
C ILE A 182 -12.46 -7.08 5.32
N TRP A 183 -12.93 -5.94 5.82
CA TRP A 183 -12.88 -4.69 5.07
C TRP A 183 -11.44 -4.27 4.72
N GLN A 184 -10.51 -4.35 5.67
CA GLN A 184 -9.09 -4.06 5.45
C GLN A 184 -8.44 -4.98 4.40
N VAL A 185 -8.80 -6.26 4.37
CA VAL A 185 -8.30 -7.20 3.36
C VAL A 185 -8.83 -6.88 1.96
N LEU A 186 -10.06 -6.39 1.86
CA LEU A 186 -10.70 -6.05 0.57
C LEU A 186 -10.21 -4.72 -0.02
N GLN A 187 -9.78 -3.77 0.81
CA GLN A 187 -9.38 -2.43 0.37
C GLN A 187 -8.28 -2.41 -0.71
N PRO A 188 -7.17 -3.17 -0.60
CA PRO A 188 -6.11 -3.15 -1.61
C PRO A 188 -6.44 -3.93 -2.88
N MET A 189 -7.56 -4.69 -2.92
CA MET A 189 -7.87 -5.57 -4.05
C MET A 189 -8.32 -4.79 -5.28
N HIS A 190 -7.98 -5.28 -6.47
CA HIS A 190 -8.39 -4.68 -7.73
C HIS A 190 -9.91 -4.84 -7.97
N GLU A 191 -10.51 -3.83 -8.57
CA GLU A 191 -11.94 -3.79 -8.89
C GLU A 191 -12.39 -5.00 -9.73
N GLN A 192 -11.61 -5.38 -10.73
CA GLN A 192 -11.90 -6.53 -11.58
C GLN A 192 -11.93 -7.85 -10.80
N THR A 193 -11.00 -8.03 -9.84
CA THR A 193 -10.98 -9.20 -8.96
C THR A 193 -12.22 -9.25 -8.09
N LEU A 194 -12.59 -8.12 -7.46
CA LEU A 194 -13.81 -8.04 -6.65
C LEU A 194 -15.04 -8.40 -7.48
N LYS A 195 -15.17 -7.83 -8.69
CA LYS A 195 -16.29 -8.07 -9.60
C LYS A 195 -16.42 -9.54 -9.98
N ALA A 196 -15.30 -10.22 -10.24
CA ALA A 196 -15.30 -11.64 -10.65
C ALA A 196 -15.94 -12.56 -9.60
N PHE A 197 -15.84 -12.23 -8.31
CA PHE A 197 -16.35 -13.05 -7.21
C PHE A 197 -17.70 -12.57 -6.63
N THR A 198 -18.31 -11.51 -7.16
CA THR A 198 -19.59 -10.95 -6.65
C THR A 198 -20.81 -11.85 -6.91
N GLN A 199 -20.68 -12.95 -7.62
CA GLN A 199 -21.80 -13.82 -7.99
C GLN A 199 -21.80 -15.16 -7.24
N ASP A 200 -21.01 -15.31 -6.19
CA ASP A 200 -20.98 -16.53 -5.37
C ASP A 200 -22.22 -16.61 -4.45
N ALA A 201 -23.27 -17.22 -4.92
CA ALA A 201 -24.55 -17.35 -4.19
C ALA A 201 -24.49 -18.26 -2.96
N LYS A 202 -23.41 -19.01 -2.75
CA LYS A 202 -23.31 -19.99 -1.64
C LYS A 202 -23.13 -19.35 -0.26
N ASN A 203 -22.58 -18.14 -0.21
CA ASN A 203 -22.38 -17.40 1.03
C ASN A 203 -22.78 -15.93 0.85
N PRO A 204 -24.02 -15.56 1.19
CA PRO A 204 -24.53 -14.21 0.95
C PRO A 204 -23.76 -13.13 1.74
N VAL A 205 -23.23 -13.43 2.94
CA VAL A 205 -22.42 -12.46 3.71
C VAL A 205 -21.09 -12.21 3.01
N PHE A 206 -20.41 -13.25 2.57
CA PHE A 206 -19.17 -13.12 1.79
C PHE A 206 -19.40 -12.35 0.50
N THR A 207 -20.43 -12.69 -0.26
CA THR A 207 -20.80 -12.02 -1.51
C THR A 207 -21.15 -10.55 -1.27
N GLY A 208 -21.88 -10.26 -0.19
CA GLY A 208 -22.23 -8.92 0.21
C GLY A 208 -21.00 -8.04 0.51
N TRP A 209 -19.98 -8.59 1.17
CA TRP A 209 -18.71 -7.90 1.40
C TRP A 209 -17.99 -7.55 0.09
N LEU A 210 -17.93 -8.47 -0.86
CA LEU A 210 -17.31 -8.24 -2.17
C LEU A 210 -18.08 -7.20 -2.99
N GLN A 211 -19.40 -7.25 -2.98
CA GLN A 211 -20.26 -6.26 -3.63
C GLN A 211 -20.06 -4.87 -3.01
N LEU A 212 -20.01 -4.78 -1.68
CA LEU A 212 -19.78 -3.52 -0.98
C LEU A 212 -18.42 -2.91 -1.36
N ALA A 213 -17.36 -3.74 -1.37
CA ALA A 213 -16.03 -3.29 -1.74
C ALA A 213 -15.95 -2.88 -3.22
N TYR A 214 -16.63 -3.60 -4.11
CA TYR A 214 -16.76 -3.24 -5.52
C TYR A 214 -17.46 -1.89 -5.70
N ILE A 215 -18.63 -1.69 -5.08
CA ILE A 215 -19.40 -0.45 -5.13
C ILE A 215 -18.56 0.72 -4.62
N ALA A 216 -17.91 0.53 -3.48
CA ALA A 216 -17.06 1.54 -2.88
C ALA A 216 -15.92 1.98 -3.82
N LYS A 217 -15.29 1.06 -4.54
CA LYS A 217 -14.23 1.38 -5.52
C LYS A 217 -14.78 2.00 -6.81
N HIS A 218 -15.80 1.37 -7.39
CA HIS A 218 -16.31 1.74 -8.70
C HIS A 218 -16.94 3.14 -8.71
N TYR A 219 -17.64 3.50 -7.63
CA TYR A 219 -18.36 4.78 -7.53
C TYR A 219 -17.68 5.81 -6.62
N ALA A 220 -16.48 5.58 -6.16
CA ALA A 220 -15.80 6.48 -5.23
C ALA A 220 -15.56 7.90 -5.78
N VAL A 221 -15.46 8.05 -7.12
CA VAL A 221 -15.33 9.37 -7.79
C VAL A 221 -16.63 10.12 -7.98
N ASP A 222 -17.77 9.45 -7.81
CA ASP A 222 -19.10 10.04 -7.96
C ASP A 222 -19.91 9.81 -6.67
N PRO A 223 -19.89 10.78 -5.75
CA PRO A 223 -20.59 10.67 -4.47
C PRO A 223 -22.07 10.37 -4.61
N SER A 224 -22.73 10.92 -5.62
CA SER A 224 -24.16 10.73 -5.84
C SER A 224 -24.48 9.30 -6.26
N GLN A 225 -23.67 8.74 -7.15
CA GLN A 225 -23.78 7.34 -7.54
C GLN A 225 -23.40 6.40 -6.37
N LEU A 226 -22.35 6.74 -5.62
CA LEU A 226 -21.95 5.95 -4.45
C LEU A 226 -23.08 5.85 -3.43
N VAL A 227 -23.69 6.97 -3.04
CA VAL A 227 -24.84 7.00 -2.10
C VAL A 227 -26.00 6.17 -2.64
N ARG A 228 -26.33 6.31 -3.93
CA ARG A 228 -27.42 5.56 -4.55
C ARG A 228 -27.17 4.05 -4.50
N TYR A 229 -26.01 3.60 -4.98
CA TYR A 229 -25.70 2.16 -5.04
C TYR A 229 -25.50 1.54 -3.66
N LEU A 230 -24.97 2.28 -2.68
CA LEU A 230 -24.93 1.84 -1.30
C LEU A 230 -26.34 1.67 -0.71
N GLY A 231 -27.23 2.62 -0.96
CA GLY A 231 -28.63 2.50 -0.52
C GLY A 231 -29.36 1.33 -1.18
N GLU A 232 -29.11 1.06 -2.47
CA GLU A 232 -29.63 -0.12 -3.16
C GLU A 232 -29.05 -1.42 -2.57
N TRP A 233 -27.74 -1.45 -2.33
CA TRP A 233 -27.06 -2.60 -1.73
C TRP A 233 -27.59 -2.90 -0.31
N GLN A 234 -27.78 -1.89 0.54
CA GLN A 234 -28.36 -2.04 1.89
C GLN A 234 -29.77 -2.66 1.83
N LYS A 235 -30.59 -2.25 0.88
CA LYS A 235 -31.93 -2.81 0.67
C LYS A 235 -31.89 -4.26 0.22
N GLN A 236 -30.92 -4.64 -0.61
CA GLN A 236 -30.74 -6.00 -1.10
C GLN A 236 -30.11 -6.93 -0.06
N ASN A 237 -29.35 -6.38 0.89
CA ASN A 237 -28.62 -7.12 1.91
C ASN A 237 -28.99 -6.69 3.34
N PRO A 238 -30.27 -6.70 3.74
CA PRO A 238 -30.73 -6.10 5.01
C PRO A 238 -30.14 -6.77 6.26
N TYR A 239 -29.75 -8.04 6.15
CA TYR A 239 -29.15 -8.82 7.26
C TYR A 239 -27.63 -8.85 7.24
N HIS A 240 -27.01 -8.18 6.28
CA HIS A 240 -25.56 -8.12 6.21
C HIS A 240 -24.99 -7.21 7.31
N PRO A 241 -23.88 -7.60 8.00
CA PRO A 241 -23.32 -6.80 9.10
C PRO A 241 -23.05 -5.34 8.73
N ALA A 242 -22.52 -5.11 7.53
CA ALA A 242 -22.22 -3.77 7.04
C ALA A 242 -23.47 -2.98 6.61
N ALA A 243 -24.65 -3.58 6.49
CA ALA A 243 -25.87 -2.84 6.20
C ALA A 243 -26.36 -2.08 7.43
N ALA A 244 -26.17 -2.65 8.62
CA ALA A 244 -26.51 -2.01 9.89
C ALA A 244 -25.45 -0.94 10.28
N LYS A 245 -24.18 -1.19 9.99
CA LYS A 245 -23.05 -0.29 10.31
C LYS A 245 -22.00 -0.39 9.22
N LEU A 246 -21.91 0.63 8.38
CA LEU A 246 -20.88 0.72 7.35
C LEU A 246 -19.47 0.71 7.96
N PRO A 247 -18.45 0.23 7.22
CA PRO A 247 -17.05 0.46 7.58
C PRO A 247 -16.77 1.95 7.81
N ALA A 248 -15.95 2.25 8.82
CA ALA A 248 -15.79 3.61 9.33
C ALA A 248 -15.22 4.61 8.29
N ASP A 249 -14.38 4.14 7.37
CA ASP A 249 -13.84 4.95 6.28
C ASP A 249 -14.90 5.24 5.21
N LEU A 250 -15.74 4.27 4.88
CA LEU A 250 -16.85 4.45 3.95
C LEU A 250 -17.92 5.38 4.52
N ASP A 251 -18.23 5.24 5.81
CA ASP A 251 -19.14 6.16 6.51
C ASP A 251 -18.57 7.59 6.52
N ARG A 252 -17.27 7.77 6.81
CA ARG A 252 -16.62 9.07 6.71
C ARG A 252 -16.63 9.63 5.28
N ALA A 253 -16.39 8.79 4.27
CA ALA A 253 -16.40 9.22 2.87
C ALA A 253 -17.78 9.72 2.43
N LEU A 254 -18.85 9.04 2.87
CA LEU A 254 -20.24 9.48 2.60
C LEU A 254 -20.58 10.80 3.29
N ASN A 255 -20.03 11.02 4.48
CA ASN A 255 -20.24 12.24 5.26
C ASN A 255 -19.23 13.34 4.93
N ALA A 256 -18.18 13.08 4.17
CA ALA A 256 -17.20 14.06 3.74
C ALA A 256 -17.83 15.02 2.71
N LYS A 257 -17.95 16.28 3.10
CA LYS A 257 -18.46 17.32 2.20
C LYS A 257 -17.40 17.67 1.16
N PRO A 258 -17.70 17.58 -0.16
CA PRO A 258 -16.77 18.02 -1.19
C PRO A 258 -16.53 19.52 -1.07
N PHE A 259 -15.33 19.96 -1.41
CA PHE A 259 -15.06 21.39 -1.56
C PHE A 259 -15.73 21.89 -2.84
N THR A 260 -16.59 22.89 -2.73
CA THR A 260 -17.31 23.50 -3.85
C THR A 260 -17.07 25.02 -3.88
N PRO A 261 -15.80 25.46 -4.02
CA PRO A 261 -15.47 26.88 -3.98
C PRO A 261 -16.00 27.59 -5.22
N LYS A 262 -16.48 28.82 -5.02
CA LYS A 262 -16.81 29.77 -6.10
C LYS A 262 -15.64 30.66 -6.46
N ASN A 263 -14.69 30.85 -5.54
CA ASN A 263 -13.49 31.67 -5.73
C ASN A 263 -12.24 30.87 -5.38
N ILE A 264 -11.44 30.52 -6.39
CA ILE A 264 -10.20 29.76 -6.25
C ILE A 264 -9.03 30.73 -6.45
N ALA A 265 -8.12 30.76 -5.50
CA ALA A 265 -6.83 31.44 -5.64
C ALA A 265 -5.74 30.47 -6.00
N VAL A 266 -4.88 30.86 -6.94
CA VAL A 266 -3.71 30.08 -7.39
C VAL A 266 -2.44 30.88 -7.05
N LEU A 267 -1.63 30.33 -6.16
CA LEU A 267 -0.36 30.92 -5.71
C LEU A 267 0.80 30.26 -6.46
N LEU A 268 1.47 30.98 -7.34
CA LEU A 268 2.56 30.47 -8.17
C LEU A 268 3.65 31.56 -8.34
N PRO A 269 4.94 31.20 -8.44
CA PRO A 269 6.01 32.13 -8.78
C PRO A 269 5.96 32.47 -10.28
N LEU A 270 5.08 33.42 -10.65
CA LEU A 270 4.77 33.77 -12.05
C LEU A 270 5.87 34.60 -12.71
N THR A 271 6.74 35.20 -11.90
CA THR A 271 7.92 35.96 -12.36
C THR A 271 9.22 35.29 -11.89
N GLY A 272 10.38 35.79 -12.34
CA GLY A 272 11.70 35.29 -11.93
C GLY A 272 12.09 33.94 -12.55
N THR A 273 13.05 33.26 -11.92
CA THR A 273 13.70 32.06 -12.45
C THR A 273 12.80 30.83 -12.54
N ARG A 274 11.71 30.81 -11.81
CA ARG A 274 10.75 29.69 -11.76
C ARG A 274 9.51 29.91 -12.64
N ALA A 275 9.40 31.05 -13.30
CA ALA A 275 8.23 31.42 -14.11
C ALA A 275 7.87 30.39 -15.19
N ASN A 276 8.85 29.76 -15.85
CA ASN A 276 8.58 28.72 -16.85
C ASN A 276 7.89 27.48 -16.26
N ALA A 277 8.31 27.03 -15.08
CA ALA A 277 7.69 25.91 -14.38
C ALA A 277 6.27 26.27 -13.91
N ALA A 278 6.13 27.45 -13.30
CA ALA A 278 4.86 27.99 -12.84
C ALA A 278 3.86 28.17 -13.99
N ASN A 279 4.32 28.64 -15.16
CA ASN A 279 3.49 28.80 -16.34
C ASN A 279 2.95 27.45 -16.86
N ALA A 280 3.75 26.39 -16.87
CA ALA A 280 3.28 25.06 -17.26
C ALA A 280 2.14 24.58 -16.34
N ILE A 281 2.27 24.75 -15.01
CA ILE A 281 1.21 24.43 -14.04
C ILE A 281 -0.03 25.29 -14.28
N ARG A 282 0.16 26.61 -14.47
CA ARG A 282 -0.92 27.55 -14.76
C ARG A 282 -1.72 27.11 -15.99
N GLN A 283 -1.06 26.72 -17.08
CA GLN A 283 -1.74 26.23 -18.29
C GLN A 283 -2.54 24.96 -18.02
N GLY A 284 -2.02 24.04 -17.21
CA GLY A 284 -2.74 22.85 -16.77
C GLY A 284 -4.01 23.16 -15.97
N ILE A 285 -3.91 24.08 -15.01
CA ILE A 285 -5.06 24.56 -14.21
C ILE A 285 -6.12 25.17 -15.14
N LEU A 286 -5.71 26.03 -16.06
CA LEU A 286 -6.62 26.67 -17.01
C LEU A 286 -7.26 25.66 -17.97
N ALA A 287 -6.51 24.65 -18.44
CA ALA A 287 -7.06 23.61 -19.29
C ALA A 287 -8.15 22.79 -18.56
N SER A 288 -7.90 22.40 -17.29
CA SER A 288 -8.91 21.71 -16.47
C SER A 288 -10.12 22.59 -16.19
N TYR A 289 -9.92 23.87 -15.90
CA TYR A 289 -10.99 24.84 -15.67
C TYR A 289 -11.89 24.97 -16.90
N MET A 290 -11.29 25.16 -18.08
CA MET A 290 -12.04 25.29 -19.35
C MET A 290 -12.77 24.00 -19.73
N ALA A 291 -12.19 22.84 -19.47
CA ALA A 291 -12.81 21.56 -19.76
C ALA A 291 -14.12 21.33 -18.94
N LYS A 292 -14.24 21.94 -17.77
CA LYS A 292 -15.42 21.81 -16.88
C LYS A 292 -16.57 22.75 -17.26
N GLN A 293 -16.34 23.75 -18.11
CA GLN A 293 -17.34 24.75 -18.55
C GLN A 293 -18.18 25.33 -17.38
N ASN A 294 -17.54 25.60 -16.23
CA ASN A 294 -18.23 26.09 -15.04
C ASN A 294 -18.07 27.60 -14.89
N ASP A 295 -18.96 28.36 -15.49
CA ASP A 295 -18.95 29.82 -15.51
C ASP A 295 -19.21 30.47 -14.12
N GLN A 296 -19.53 29.67 -13.10
CA GLN A 296 -19.80 30.15 -11.74
C GLN A 296 -18.58 30.17 -10.82
N VAL A 297 -17.43 29.67 -11.29
CA VAL A 297 -16.20 29.60 -10.51
C VAL A 297 -15.20 30.62 -11.04
N ALA A 298 -14.71 31.50 -10.18
CA ALA A 298 -13.62 32.43 -10.50
C ALA A 298 -12.26 31.82 -10.12
N VAL A 299 -11.27 31.96 -11.01
CA VAL A 299 -9.88 31.52 -10.75
C VAL A 299 -8.95 32.73 -10.86
N ASN A 300 -8.32 33.10 -9.75
CA ASN A 300 -7.44 34.25 -9.65
C ASN A 300 -5.99 33.81 -9.37
N PHE A 301 -5.02 34.36 -10.08
CA PHE A 301 -3.61 34.03 -9.94
C PHE A 301 -2.87 35.13 -9.15
N PHE A 302 -2.06 34.72 -8.18
CA PHE A 302 -1.25 35.59 -7.35
C PHE A 302 0.22 35.16 -7.46
N ASP A 303 1.11 36.14 -7.72
CA ASP A 303 2.55 35.90 -7.87
C ASP A 303 3.21 35.75 -6.50
N THR A 304 3.91 34.64 -6.29
CA THR A 304 4.64 34.33 -5.04
C THR A 304 6.14 34.62 -5.13
N ALA A 305 6.65 35.07 -6.30
CA ALA A 305 8.08 35.19 -6.56
C ALA A 305 8.80 36.09 -5.54
N ASP A 306 8.16 37.18 -5.09
CA ASP A 306 8.74 38.11 -4.12
C ASP A 306 8.41 37.73 -2.68
N ASP A 307 7.13 37.40 -2.39
CA ASP A 307 6.65 37.11 -1.04
C ASP A 307 5.37 36.26 -1.06
N ALA A 308 5.50 34.99 -0.72
CA ALA A 308 4.38 34.05 -0.69
C ALA A 308 3.37 34.37 0.43
N ALA A 309 3.80 34.93 1.56
CA ALA A 309 2.91 35.31 2.66
C ALA A 309 2.01 36.49 2.25
N LYS A 310 2.57 37.47 1.57
CA LYS A 310 1.82 38.61 1.03
C LYS A 310 0.82 38.16 -0.04
N ALA A 311 1.24 37.28 -0.98
CA ALA A 311 0.36 36.71 -2.00
C ALA A 311 -0.80 35.94 -1.38
N TYR A 312 -0.55 35.15 -0.33
CA TYR A 312 -1.59 34.44 0.42
C TYR A 312 -2.58 35.41 1.09
N GLN A 313 -2.08 36.47 1.76
CA GLN A 313 -2.95 37.48 2.37
C GLN A 313 -3.82 38.19 1.33
N GLN A 314 -3.28 38.52 0.17
CA GLN A 314 -4.04 39.10 -0.94
C GLN A 314 -5.12 38.16 -1.46
N ALA A 315 -4.80 36.87 -1.59
CA ALA A 315 -5.77 35.84 -2.00
C ALA A 315 -6.92 35.72 -1.00
N VAL A 316 -6.62 35.69 0.30
CA VAL A 316 -7.65 35.65 1.37
C VAL A 316 -8.49 36.93 1.37
N ALA A 317 -7.86 38.10 1.24
CA ALA A 317 -8.56 39.39 1.16
C ALA A 317 -9.45 39.50 -0.08
N ALA A 318 -9.10 38.84 -1.20
CA ALA A 318 -9.92 38.71 -2.39
C ALA A 318 -11.06 37.69 -2.26
N GLY A 319 -11.24 37.09 -1.08
CA GLY A 319 -12.33 36.16 -0.78
C GLY A 319 -12.08 34.75 -1.32
N ALA A 320 -10.86 34.26 -1.37
CA ALA A 320 -10.56 32.88 -1.76
C ALA A 320 -11.24 31.87 -0.84
N GLU A 321 -11.98 30.94 -1.41
CA GLU A 321 -12.64 29.83 -0.72
C GLU A 321 -11.82 28.53 -0.79
N PHE A 322 -10.89 28.44 -1.73
CA PHE A 322 -9.90 27.38 -1.89
C PHE A 322 -8.60 27.95 -2.47
N ILE A 323 -7.44 27.41 -2.06
CA ILE A 323 -6.15 27.87 -2.52
C ILE A 323 -5.38 26.69 -3.14
N ILE A 324 -4.87 26.86 -4.37
CA ILE A 324 -3.90 25.96 -5.02
C ILE A 324 -2.51 26.61 -4.94
N GLY A 325 -1.52 25.87 -4.47
CA GLY A 325 -0.17 26.38 -4.25
C GLY A 325 0.10 26.76 -2.79
N PRO A 326 1.27 27.33 -2.50
CA PRO A 326 2.36 27.65 -3.42
C PRO A 326 3.12 26.43 -3.94
N LEU A 327 4.09 26.70 -4.85
CA LEU A 327 4.87 25.66 -5.54
C LEU A 327 6.16 25.28 -4.80
N LEU A 328 6.85 26.20 -4.19
CA LEU A 328 8.19 25.97 -3.64
C LEU A 328 8.11 25.53 -2.16
N PRO A 329 8.95 24.55 -1.73
CA PRO A 329 8.99 24.16 -0.31
C PRO A 329 9.23 25.31 0.65
N THR A 330 10.12 26.23 0.31
CA THR A 330 10.42 27.43 1.11
C THR A 330 9.22 28.36 1.27
N GLU A 331 8.39 28.49 0.23
CA GLU A 331 7.14 29.27 0.28
C GLU A 331 6.11 28.56 1.20
N ILE A 332 6.03 27.24 1.16
CA ILE A 332 5.16 26.45 2.05
C ILE A 332 5.59 26.63 3.51
N GLU A 333 6.88 26.51 3.80
CA GLU A 333 7.44 26.73 5.15
C GLU A 333 7.15 28.15 5.65
N GLN A 334 7.31 29.17 4.80
CA GLN A 334 6.96 30.56 5.12
C GLN A 334 5.50 30.71 5.54
N LEU A 335 4.56 30.09 4.79
CA LEU A 335 3.13 30.09 5.13
C LEU A 335 2.83 29.34 6.43
N GLN A 336 3.55 28.24 6.71
CA GLN A 336 3.38 27.50 7.96
C GLN A 336 3.79 28.34 9.17
N VAL A 337 4.91 29.05 9.09
CA VAL A 337 5.39 29.98 10.14
C VAL A 337 4.38 31.10 10.37
N MET A 338 3.88 31.73 9.30
CA MET A 338 2.87 32.79 9.37
C MET A 338 1.58 32.29 10.06
N ASN A 339 1.07 31.12 9.66
CA ASN A 339 -0.14 30.55 10.24
C ASN A 339 0.02 30.17 11.71
N ALA A 340 1.19 29.66 12.11
CA ALA A 340 1.51 29.37 13.51
C ALA A 340 1.53 30.65 14.37
N ALA A 341 2.12 31.74 13.86
CA ALA A 341 2.14 33.04 14.54
C ALA A 341 0.74 33.62 14.72
N ASN A 342 -0.12 33.53 13.67
CA ASN A 342 -1.51 33.99 13.72
C ASN A 342 -2.34 33.18 14.74
N THR A 343 -2.16 31.87 14.82
CA THR A 343 -2.82 31.01 15.79
C THR A 343 -2.40 31.33 17.22
N ALA A 344 -1.09 31.57 17.45
CA ALA A 344 -0.59 31.96 18.77
C ALA A 344 -1.16 33.32 19.24
N THR A 345 -1.24 34.30 18.33
CA THR A 345 -1.81 35.62 18.61
C THR A 345 -3.31 35.53 18.91
N THR A 346 -4.06 34.73 18.20
CA THR A 346 -5.51 34.49 18.41
C THR A 346 -5.76 33.81 19.76
N ASN A 347 -4.94 32.82 20.12
CA ASN A 347 -5.06 32.12 21.41
C ASN A 347 -4.66 33.05 22.60
N ALA A 348 -3.66 33.92 22.43
CA ALA A 348 -3.30 34.92 23.44
C ALA A 348 -4.41 35.96 23.64
N ALA A 349 -5.04 36.41 22.56
CA ALA A 349 -6.18 37.32 22.60
C ALA A 349 -7.41 36.69 23.24
N ALA A 350 -7.70 35.40 22.95
CA ALA A 350 -8.78 34.66 23.57
C ALA A 350 -8.58 34.44 25.08
N ASN A 351 -7.35 34.17 25.50
CA ASN A 351 -7.01 34.03 26.93
C ASN A 351 -7.08 35.34 27.71
N THR A 352 -6.81 36.48 27.07
CA THR A 352 -6.97 37.84 27.68
C THR A 352 -8.43 38.28 27.69
N ALA A 353 -9.26 37.86 26.73
CA ALA A 353 -10.66 38.24 26.66
C ALA A 353 -11.56 37.48 27.67
N ASN A 354 -11.13 36.32 28.16
CA ASN A 354 -11.84 35.53 29.19
C ASN A 354 -11.97 36.23 30.56
N ALA A 355 -11.41 37.41 30.72
CA ALA A 355 -11.46 38.15 31.98
C ALA A 355 -12.61 39.19 32.06
N THR A 356 -13.31 39.60 31.01
CA THR A 356 -14.17 40.81 31.12
C THR A 356 -15.49 40.87 30.34
N ASN A 357 -15.88 40.00 29.42
CA ASN A 357 -17.28 40.05 28.86
C ASN A 357 -17.64 38.92 27.88
N PRO A 358 -18.68 38.07 28.16
CA PRO A 358 -19.06 36.95 27.27
C PRO A 358 -19.68 37.31 25.92
N GLU A 359 -20.36 38.46 25.81
CA GLU A 359 -21.06 38.85 24.58
C GLU A 359 -20.16 39.44 23.47
N LYS A 360 -18.97 39.89 23.80
CA LYS A 360 -18.00 40.32 22.79
C LYS A 360 -17.20 39.18 22.19
N ILE A 361 -17.21 38.01 22.82
CA ILE A 361 -16.46 36.82 22.42
C ILE A 361 -17.04 36.19 21.15
N ALA A 362 -18.34 36.24 20.94
CA ALA A 362 -18.99 35.65 19.77
C ALA A 362 -18.62 36.35 18.44
N ASN A 363 -18.18 37.59 18.46
CA ASN A 363 -17.81 38.36 17.27
C ASN A 363 -16.30 38.51 17.04
N THR A 364 -15.45 38.10 18.00
CA THR A 364 -13.98 38.25 17.87
C THR A 364 -13.24 36.91 17.77
N VAL A 365 -13.89 35.82 18.14
CA VAL A 365 -13.47 34.45 17.81
C VAL A 365 -14.23 34.00 16.56
N ALA A 366 -14.16 34.77 15.48
CA ALA A 366 -14.14 34.17 14.17
C ALA A 366 -12.85 33.32 14.20
N VAL A 367 -13.01 32.02 14.54
CA VAL A 367 -12.01 31.00 14.20
C VAL A 367 -11.62 31.34 12.78
N VAL A 368 -10.40 31.83 12.58
CA VAL A 368 -9.85 31.99 11.23
C VAL A 368 -9.78 30.58 10.69
N GLN A 369 -10.91 30.14 10.14
CA GLN A 369 -11.01 28.88 9.45
C GLN A 369 -10.00 28.99 8.33
N SER A 370 -8.86 28.29 8.45
CA SER A 370 -7.84 28.31 7.42
C SER A 370 -8.50 27.89 6.12
N VAL A 371 -8.40 28.74 5.10
CA VAL A 371 -8.93 28.42 3.76
C VAL A 371 -8.36 27.07 3.34
N PRO A 372 -9.17 26.11 2.86
CA PRO A 372 -8.71 24.84 2.36
C PRO A 372 -7.64 25.05 1.28
N GLN A 373 -6.56 24.25 1.33
CA GLN A 373 -5.37 24.51 0.51
C GLN A 373 -4.75 23.20 -0.01
N LEU A 374 -4.43 23.20 -1.30
CA LEU A 374 -3.64 22.17 -1.97
C LEU A 374 -2.27 22.74 -2.33
N PHE A 375 -1.28 22.46 -1.54
CA PHE A 375 0.12 22.79 -1.81
C PHE A 375 0.62 21.98 -3.01
N LEU A 376 1.40 22.62 -3.91
CA LEU A 376 1.96 21.97 -5.10
C LEU A 376 3.37 21.41 -4.86
N ASN A 377 3.68 21.15 -3.62
CA ASN A 377 4.88 20.44 -3.18
C ASN A 377 4.66 19.84 -1.78
N GLN A 378 5.68 19.15 -1.29
CA GLN A 378 5.72 18.58 0.04
C GLN A 378 6.91 19.13 0.82
N VAL A 379 6.75 19.27 2.12
CA VAL A 379 7.81 19.63 3.09
C VAL A 379 8.01 18.50 4.09
N ASP A 380 9.22 18.39 4.65
CA ASP A 380 9.56 17.29 5.56
C ASP A 380 8.81 17.38 6.90
N LYS A 381 8.51 18.59 7.34
CA LYS A 381 7.84 18.85 8.61
C LYS A 381 6.56 19.64 8.41
N PHE A 382 5.44 19.02 8.73
CA PHE A 382 4.12 19.67 8.73
C PHE A 382 3.23 19.05 9.80
N THR A 383 2.23 19.82 10.24
CA THR A 383 1.18 19.31 11.12
C THR A 383 -0.01 18.91 10.25
N PRO A 384 -0.50 17.66 10.35
CA PRO A 384 -1.70 17.23 9.63
C PRO A 384 -2.90 18.11 9.95
N ASP A 385 -3.59 18.57 8.90
CA ASP A 385 -4.75 19.45 8.99
C ASP A 385 -5.81 18.93 8.01
N PRO A 386 -7.09 18.80 8.39
CA PRO A 386 -8.14 18.29 7.50
C PRO A 386 -8.33 19.12 6.22
N ASN A 387 -7.94 20.39 6.23
CA ASN A 387 -8.10 21.32 5.12
C ASN A 387 -6.80 21.53 4.32
N LYS A 388 -5.71 20.81 4.65
CA LYS A 388 -4.42 20.94 3.96
C LYS A 388 -4.04 19.66 3.24
N PHE A 389 -3.61 19.82 2.00
CA PHE A 389 -3.21 18.74 1.11
C PHE A 389 -1.87 19.09 0.45
N TYR A 390 -1.05 18.07 0.15
CA TYR A 390 0.30 18.23 -0.39
C TYR A 390 0.45 17.36 -1.62
N PHE A 391 0.54 17.98 -2.78
CA PHE A 391 0.69 17.30 -4.07
C PHE A 391 2.06 17.63 -4.68
N ALA A 392 2.93 16.64 -4.80
CA ALA A 392 4.28 16.80 -5.32
C ALA A 392 4.56 15.82 -6.47
N LEU A 393 5.37 16.24 -7.45
CA LEU A 393 6.02 15.32 -8.39
C LEU A 393 7.32 14.79 -7.76
N SER A 394 7.19 14.07 -6.64
CA SER A 394 8.31 13.65 -5.81
C SER A 394 9.11 12.52 -6.46
N PRO A 395 10.44 12.68 -6.68
CA PRO A 395 11.31 11.59 -7.13
C PRO A 395 11.35 10.43 -6.13
N ALA A 396 11.28 10.74 -4.85
CA ALA A 396 11.27 9.76 -3.78
C ALA A 396 10.01 8.88 -3.82
N GLN A 397 8.82 9.47 -4.04
CA GLN A 397 7.59 8.70 -4.24
C GLN A 397 7.66 7.83 -5.50
N GLU A 398 8.25 8.34 -6.59
CA GLU A 398 8.40 7.59 -7.83
C GLU A 398 9.30 6.36 -7.65
N ALA A 399 10.39 6.47 -6.91
CA ALA A 399 11.26 5.35 -6.59
C ALA A 399 10.58 4.34 -5.63
N ALA A 400 9.78 4.82 -4.69
CA ALA A 400 9.00 3.95 -3.80
C ALA A 400 7.90 3.19 -4.57
N ASP A 401 7.24 3.84 -5.53
CA ASP A 401 6.25 3.22 -6.44
C ASP A 401 6.92 2.16 -7.32
N ALA A 402 8.14 2.43 -7.81
CA ALA A 402 8.92 1.44 -8.56
C ALA A 402 9.25 0.19 -7.73
N ALA A 403 9.62 0.34 -6.46
CA ALA A 403 9.85 -0.80 -5.58
C ALA A 403 8.59 -1.66 -5.39
N GLU A 404 7.44 -1.04 -5.24
CA GLU A 404 6.15 -1.72 -5.14
C GLU A 404 5.83 -2.49 -6.43
N HIS A 405 6.01 -1.85 -7.59
CA HIS A 405 5.75 -2.46 -8.89
C HIS A 405 6.66 -3.66 -9.16
N LEU A 406 7.97 -3.54 -8.92
CA LEU A 406 8.92 -4.64 -9.10
C LEU A 406 8.57 -5.83 -8.18
N TYR A 407 8.16 -5.55 -6.94
CA TYR A 407 7.71 -6.59 -6.03
C TYR A 407 6.43 -7.31 -6.54
N GLN A 408 5.49 -6.57 -7.11
CA GLN A 408 4.26 -7.12 -7.71
C GLN A 408 4.55 -7.96 -8.96
N ASP A 409 5.56 -7.58 -9.74
CA ASP A 409 6.06 -8.34 -10.90
C ASP A 409 6.82 -9.62 -10.49
N GLY A 410 6.99 -9.88 -9.19
CA GLY A 410 7.64 -11.08 -8.67
C GLY A 410 9.15 -10.98 -8.57
N VAL A 411 9.73 -9.79 -8.70
CA VAL A 411 11.16 -9.55 -8.46
C VAL A 411 11.51 -9.86 -7.01
N THR A 412 12.63 -10.53 -6.79
CA THR A 412 13.10 -10.93 -5.46
C THR A 412 14.47 -10.35 -5.10
N MET A 413 15.34 -10.13 -6.08
CA MET A 413 16.72 -9.67 -5.90
C MET A 413 17.03 -8.49 -6.85
N PRO A 414 16.41 -7.31 -6.64
CA PRO A 414 16.66 -6.14 -7.48
C PRO A 414 18.05 -5.55 -7.23
N LEU A 415 18.71 -5.15 -8.32
CA LEU A 415 19.94 -4.36 -8.32
C LEU A 415 19.63 -2.92 -8.70
N LEU A 416 20.16 -1.93 -7.98
CA LEU A 416 20.05 -0.52 -8.33
C LEU A 416 21.34 0.03 -8.93
N LEU A 417 21.21 0.71 -10.07
CA LEU A 417 22.26 1.54 -10.66
C LEU A 417 21.80 3.01 -10.59
N ALA A 418 22.41 3.82 -9.75
CA ALA A 418 21.98 5.18 -9.49
C ALA A 418 23.09 6.20 -9.76
N SER A 419 22.73 7.39 -10.26
CA SER A 419 23.65 8.51 -10.37
C SER A 419 24.21 8.89 -8.98
N ASN A 420 25.51 9.20 -8.91
CA ASN A 420 26.20 9.55 -7.67
C ASN A 420 25.96 11.01 -7.25
N ASP A 421 24.71 11.48 -7.34
CA ASP A 421 24.29 12.80 -6.92
C ASP A 421 23.26 12.74 -5.79
N ALA A 422 22.86 13.90 -5.28
CA ALA A 422 21.89 13.98 -4.19
C ALA A 422 20.51 13.42 -4.58
N LEU A 423 20.11 13.53 -5.84
CA LEU A 423 18.85 13.03 -6.33
C LEU A 423 18.86 11.50 -6.44
N GLY A 424 19.92 10.93 -7.06
CA GLY A 424 20.08 9.49 -7.21
C GLY A 424 20.14 8.79 -5.85
N LYS A 425 20.89 9.35 -4.89
CA LYS A 425 20.97 8.81 -3.52
C LYS A 425 19.62 8.81 -2.82
N ARG A 426 18.87 9.92 -2.90
CA ARG A 426 17.55 10.02 -2.28
C ARG A 426 16.54 9.07 -2.89
N MET A 427 16.56 8.90 -4.22
CA MET A 427 15.70 7.94 -4.90
C MET A 427 16.06 6.49 -4.53
N ALA A 428 17.33 6.13 -4.53
CA ALA A 428 17.79 4.81 -4.12
C ALA A 428 17.39 4.49 -2.68
N GLU A 429 17.56 5.43 -1.76
CA GLU A 429 17.14 5.26 -0.37
C GLU A 429 15.63 5.05 -0.25
N SER A 430 14.81 5.84 -0.96
CA SER A 430 13.35 5.67 -0.99
C SER A 430 12.93 4.30 -1.53
N PHE A 431 13.57 3.83 -2.60
CA PHE A 431 13.35 2.48 -3.13
C PHE A 431 13.63 1.42 -2.06
N ILE A 432 14.80 1.49 -1.41
CA ILE A 432 15.22 0.53 -0.37
C ILE A 432 14.23 0.53 0.79
N GLN A 433 13.79 1.70 1.26
CA GLN A 433 12.82 1.81 2.36
C GLN A 433 11.45 1.22 1.99
N ALA A 434 11.00 1.41 0.76
CA ALA A 434 9.76 0.81 0.26
C ALA A 434 9.90 -0.71 0.11
N TRP A 435 11.02 -1.18 -0.45
CA TRP A 435 11.34 -2.61 -0.62
C TRP A 435 11.36 -3.36 0.71
N LYS A 436 12.03 -2.82 1.73
CA LYS A 436 12.10 -3.41 3.09
C LYS A 436 10.74 -3.63 3.76
N LYS A 437 9.70 -2.92 3.34
CA LYS A 437 8.33 -3.14 3.84
C LYS A 437 7.68 -4.39 3.24
N LYS A 438 8.21 -4.90 2.12
CA LYS A 438 7.64 -6.01 1.33
C LYS A 438 8.49 -7.27 1.39
N SER A 439 9.81 -7.13 1.45
CA SER A 439 10.78 -8.22 1.39
C SER A 439 11.90 -8.00 2.39
N ASP A 440 12.38 -9.10 2.97
CA ASP A 440 13.58 -9.11 3.83
C ASP A 440 14.89 -9.19 3.00
N ASN A 441 14.80 -9.40 1.67
CA ASN A 441 15.96 -9.45 0.79
C ASN A 441 16.63 -8.08 0.68
N ALA A 442 17.95 -8.07 0.77
CA ALA A 442 18.74 -6.85 0.64
C ALA A 442 18.72 -6.34 -0.82
N VAL A 443 18.70 -5.03 -0.98
CA VAL A 443 18.84 -4.35 -2.28
C VAL A 443 20.27 -3.84 -2.37
N GLU A 444 21.01 -4.27 -3.38
CA GLU A 444 22.34 -3.74 -3.67
C GLU A 444 22.23 -2.46 -4.52
N VAL A 445 23.06 -1.47 -4.19
CA VAL A 445 23.11 -0.20 -4.92
C VAL A 445 24.53 0.10 -5.36
N TYR A 446 24.71 0.38 -6.64
CA TYR A 446 25.95 0.88 -7.20
C TYR A 446 25.74 2.30 -7.72
N TYR A 447 26.56 3.23 -7.21
CA TYR A 447 26.50 4.63 -7.64
C TYR A 447 27.54 4.86 -8.73
N TYR A 448 27.10 5.44 -9.86
CA TYR A 448 27.97 5.76 -10.97
C TYR A 448 28.16 7.27 -11.14
N ASP A 449 29.34 7.63 -11.56
CA ASP A 449 29.67 8.93 -12.12
C ASP A 449 29.73 8.82 -13.65
N GLY A 450 29.68 9.95 -14.36
CA GLY A 450 29.66 9.95 -15.83
C GLY A 450 30.95 9.41 -16.48
N GLY A 451 30.90 9.13 -17.78
CA GLY A 451 32.06 8.74 -18.57
C GLY A 451 32.55 7.32 -18.30
N ASP A 452 33.88 7.15 -18.26
CA ASP A 452 34.51 5.82 -18.09
C ASP A 452 34.20 5.15 -16.73
N GLN A 453 33.90 5.93 -15.72
CA GLN A 453 33.52 5.40 -14.42
C GLN A 453 32.16 4.69 -14.47
N MET A 454 31.20 5.18 -15.26
CA MET A 454 29.92 4.50 -15.45
C MET A 454 30.12 3.06 -15.96
N LYS A 455 31.00 2.87 -16.98
CA LYS A 455 31.32 1.54 -17.50
C LYS A 455 31.90 0.64 -16.40
N THR A 456 32.87 1.16 -15.64
CA THR A 456 33.51 0.42 -14.55
C THR A 456 32.50 0.00 -13.49
N THR A 457 31.63 0.93 -13.09
CA THR A 457 30.55 0.65 -12.11
C THR A 457 29.60 -0.44 -12.60
N VAL A 458 29.20 -0.42 -13.88
CA VAL A 458 28.34 -1.47 -14.45
C VAL A 458 29.05 -2.82 -14.44
N GLN A 459 30.34 -2.86 -14.78
CA GLN A 459 31.14 -4.09 -14.75
C GLN A 459 31.28 -4.66 -13.34
N ASP A 460 31.46 -3.80 -12.33
CA ASP A 460 31.50 -4.19 -10.91
C ASP A 460 30.12 -4.70 -10.46
N ALA A 461 29.07 -3.98 -10.76
CA ALA A 461 27.70 -4.34 -10.40
C ALA A 461 27.25 -5.70 -10.99
N LEU A 462 27.71 -6.00 -12.21
CA LEU A 462 27.43 -7.27 -12.88
C LEU A 462 28.48 -8.37 -12.57
N GLY A 463 29.48 -8.10 -11.74
CA GLY A 463 30.53 -9.06 -11.36
C GLY A 463 31.47 -9.46 -12.52
N VAL A 464 31.49 -8.67 -13.61
CA VAL A 464 32.27 -8.96 -14.81
C VAL A 464 33.75 -8.83 -14.54
N ARG A 465 34.20 -7.81 -13.82
CA ARG A 465 35.62 -7.61 -13.48
C ARG A 465 36.17 -8.77 -12.64
N ASP A 466 35.42 -9.25 -11.68
CA ASP A 466 35.79 -10.40 -10.88
C ASP A 466 35.89 -11.68 -11.73
N SER A 467 34.95 -11.83 -12.67
CA SER A 467 35.00 -12.95 -13.61
C SER A 467 36.23 -12.88 -14.51
N GLN A 468 36.56 -11.72 -15.05
CA GLN A 468 37.76 -11.49 -15.86
C GLN A 468 39.05 -11.72 -15.06
N ALA A 469 39.11 -11.25 -13.81
CA ALA A 469 40.26 -11.49 -12.93
C ALA A 469 40.44 -12.98 -12.64
N ARG A 470 39.38 -13.75 -12.40
CA ARG A 470 39.43 -15.20 -12.25
C ARG A 470 39.96 -15.89 -13.51
N ILE A 471 39.48 -15.48 -14.69
CA ILE A 471 39.92 -16.01 -15.98
C ILE A 471 41.43 -15.74 -16.19
N ALA A 472 41.89 -14.51 -15.92
CA ALA A 472 43.29 -14.14 -16.03
C ALA A 472 44.17 -15.02 -15.13
N ARG A 473 43.76 -15.25 -13.88
CA ARG A 473 44.50 -16.13 -12.95
C ARG A 473 44.50 -17.59 -13.39
N ILE A 474 43.41 -18.09 -13.96
CA ILE A 474 43.38 -19.46 -14.52
C ILE A 474 44.32 -19.57 -15.69
N LYS A 475 44.35 -18.59 -16.62
CA LYS A 475 45.30 -18.58 -17.76
C LYS A 475 46.75 -18.50 -17.32
N GLU A 476 47.05 -17.78 -16.26
CA GLU A 476 48.39 -17.74 -15.65
C GLU A 476 48.83 -19.12 -15.12
N LEU A 477 47.90 -19.88 -14.54
CA LEU A 477 48.21 -21.20 -13.95
C LEU A 477 48.22 -22.35 -14.95
N VAL A 478 47.38 -22.31 -15.98
CA VAL A 478 47.13 -23.45 -16.89
C VAL A 478 47.63 -23.16 -18.32
N GLY A 479 48.03 -21.93 -18.60
CA GLY A 479 48.51 -21.48 -19.93
C GLY A 479 47.38 -20.87 -20.79
N ASN A 480 47.80 -20.19 -21.86
CA ASN A 480 46.90 -19.42 -22.73
C ASN A 480 46.03 -20.26 -23.69
N SER A 481 46.14 -21.58 -23.65
CA SER A 481 45.34 -22.50 -24.47
C SER A 481 43.87 -22.59 -24.00
N VAL A 482 43.59 -22.11 -22.78
CA VAL A 482 42.21 -22.09 -22.23
C VAL A 482 41.44 -20.94 -22.85
N GLN A 483 40.38 -21.28 -23.59
CA GLN A 483 39.37 -20.31 -24.05
C GLN A 483 38.29 -20.15 -22.93
N ALA A 484 38.09 -18.93 -22.49
CA ALA A 484 37.09 -18.64 -21.49
C ALA A 484 36.54 -17.23 -21.69
N ASP A 485 35.23 -17.10 -21.64
CA ASP A 485 34.49 -15.81 -21.64
C ASP A 485 34.06 -15.45 -20.23
N PHE A 486 33.92 -14.15 -19.97
CA PHE A 486 33.43 -13.67 -18.69
C PHE A 486 31.99 -14.13 -18.46
N ARG A 487 31.62 -14.21 -17.19
CA ARG A 487 30.24 -14.46 -16.76
C ARG A 487 29.76 -13.29 -15.93
N SER A 488 28.58 -12.79 -16.25
CA SER A 488 27.84 -11.88 -15.38
C SER A 488 27.22 -12.66 -14.22
N ARG A 489 26.94 -11.98 -13.12
CA ARG A 489 26.24 -12.57 -11.97
C ARG A 489 24.83 -13.03 -12.35
N GLN A 490 24.30 -14.03 -11.63
CA GLN A 490 23.01 -14.67 -11.90
C GLN A 490 22.05 -14.61 -10.71
N ASP A 491 22.46 -13.99 -9.63
CA ASP A 491 21.73 -13.87 -8.38
C ASP A 491 20.77 -12.66 -8.34
N ILE A 492 20.83 -11.81 -9.36
CA ILE A 492 19.91 -10.68 -9.55
C ILE A 492 18.81 -11.04 -10.57
N ASP A 493 17.60 -10.55 -10.37
CA ASP A 493 16.46 -10.84 -11.24
C ASP A 493 15.80 -9.58 -11.84
N ALA A 494 16.28 -8.37 -11.49
CA ALA A 494 15.94 -7.12 -12.13
C ALA A 494 17.01 -6.04 -11.90
N ILE A 495 17.09 -5.05 -12.81
CA ILE A 495 17.91 -3.85 -12.61
C ILE A 495 17.01 -2.63 -12.69
N TYR A 496 17.00 -1.80 -11.64
CA TYR A 496 16.36 -0.49 -11.64
C TYR A 496 17.41 0.62 -11.78
N MET A 497 17.30 1.39 -12.88
CA MET A 497 18.21 2.47 -13.20
C MET A 497 17.63 3.82 -12.78
N ILE A 498 18.39 4.57 -12.01
CA ILE A 498 18.11 5.96 -11.62
C ILE A 498 19.12 6.83 -12.36
N SER A 499 18.73 7.37 -13.51
CA SER A 499 19.61 8.08 -14.43
C SER A 499 18.98 9.37 -14.98
N THR A 500 19.79 10.19 -15.61
CA THR A 500 19.33 11.31 -16.44
C THR A 500 18.97 10.82 -17.84
N PRO A 501 18.20 11.60 -18.66
CA PRO A 501 17.95 11.26 -20.05
C PRO A 501 19.23 11.14 -20.90
N GLN A 502 20.26 11.92 -20.55
CA GLN A 502 21.55 11.91 -21.25
C GLN A 502 22.35 10.62 -20.97
N ASP A 503 22.27 10.12 -19.74
CA ASP A 503 23.04 8.94 -19.34
C ASP A 503 22.35 7.64 -19.71
N LEU A 504 21.01 7.63 -19.86
CA LEU A 504 20.22 6.41 -20.00
C LEU A 504 20.71 5.50 -21.15
N THR A 505 20.89 6.06 -22.34
CA THR A 505 21.26 5.28 -23.53
C THR A 505 22.65 4.65 -23.35
N LEU A 506 23.59 5.41 -22.77
CA LEU A 506 24.94 4.93 -22.52
C LEU A 506 24.97 3.87 -21.42
N LEU A 507 24.25 4.10 -20.34
CA LEU A 507 24.10 3.15 -19.23
C LEU A 507 23.50 1.82 -19.71
N LYS A 508 22.43 1.89 -20.50
CA LYS A 508 21.79 0.72 -21.12
C LYS A 508 22.77 -0.04 -22.01
N ALA A 509 23.53 0.68 -22.89
CA ALA A 509 24.53 0.04 -23.74
C ALA A 509 25.61 -0.67 -22.94
N PHE A 510 26.11 -0.07 -21.85
CA PHE A 510 27.09 -0.73 -20.98
C PHE A 510 26.50 -1.96 -20.29
N ILE A 511 25.24 -1.95 -19.88
CA ILE A 511 24.57 -3.12 -19.31
C ILE A 511 24.51 -4.23 -20.36
N ASP A 512 24.00 -3.93 -21.57
CA ASP A 512 23.80 -4.92 -22.63
C ASP A 512 25.10 -5.64 -23.03
N VAL A 513 26.22 -4.92 -23.17
CA VAL A 513 27.50 -5.52 -23.56
C VAL A 513 28.21 -6.27 -22.43
N ASN A 514 27.78 -6.08 -21.19
CA ASN A 514 28.35 -6.75 -20.03
C ASN A 514 27.45 -7.90 -19.50
N PHE A 515 26.32 -8.20 -20.14
CA PHE A 515 25.66 -9.48 -19.94
C PHE A 515 26.39 -10.58 -20.71
N SER A 516 26.68 -11.68 -20.01
CA SER A 516 27.28 -12.85 -20.63
C SER A 516 26.32 -13.50 -21.62
N VAL A 517 26.84 -13.97 -22.76
CA VAL A 517 26.06 -14.75 -23.74
C VAL A 517 25.49 -16.06 -23.18
N PHE A 518 25.98 -16.48 -22.02
CA PHE A 518 25.54 -17.68 -21.31
C PHE A 518 24.50 -17.39 -20.21
N THR A 519 24.07 -16.12 -20.05
CA THR A 519 23.12 -15.68 -19.02
C THR A 519 21.93 -15.03 -19.70
N GLN A 520 20.72 -15.35 -19.25
CA GLN A 520 19.53 -14.63 -19.73
C GLN A 520 19.55 -13.19 -19.20
N PRO A 521 19.32 -12.19 -20.05
CA PRO A 521 19.21 -10.80 -19.62
C PRO A 521 18.05 -10.64 -18.62
N VAL A 522 18.30 -9.91 -17.54
CA VAL A 522 17.26 -9.57 -16.57
C VAL A 522 16.43 -8.36 -17.04
N PRO A 523 15.17 -8.23 -16.61
CA PRO A 523 14.35 -7.06 -16.89
C PRO A 523 15.01 -5.76 -16.41
N LEU A 524 14.96 -4.73 -17.26
CA LEU A 524 15.50 -3.41 -16.98
C LEU A 524 14.35 -2.42 -16.75
N TYR A 525 14.44 -1.67 -15.67
CA TYR A 525 13.45 -0.68 -15.27
C TYR A 525 14.11 0.68 -15.06
N THR A 526 13.37 1.75 -15.31
CA THR A 526 13.83 3.12 -15.03
C THR A 526 12.67 4.05 -14.70
N SER A 527 12.98 5.24 -14.21
CA SER A 527 12.01 6.27 -13.82
C SER A 527 11.65 7.20 -14.98
N SER A 528 10.58 7.96 -14.80
CA SER A 528 10.15 9.02 -15.71
C SER A 528 11.25 10.04 -16.02
N ARG A 529 12.14 10.25 -15.05
CA ARG A 529 13.22 11.26 -15.13
C ARG A 529 14.30 10.90 -16.12
N SER A 530 14.43 9.62 -16.46
CA SER A 530 15.36 9.10 -17.47
C SER A 530 14.80 9.17 -18.89
N ARG A 531 13.51 9.53 -19.07
CA ARG A 531 12.86 9.51 -20.38
C ARG A 531 13.50 10.51 -21.33
N VAL A 532 13.96 10.01 -22.48
CA VAL A 532 14.63 10.81 -23.52
C VAL A 532 13.60 11.76 -24.17
N GLU A 533 14.04 12.98 -24.46
CA GLU A 533 13.25 13.96 -25.22
C GLU A 533 13.34 13.67 -26.73
N ASN A 534 12.25 13.87 -27.45
CA ASN A 534 12.20 13.75 -28.91
C ASN A 534 12.84 12.45 -29.43
N GLU A 535 12.38 11.31 -28.94
CA GLU A 535 12.89 9.99 -29.28
C GLU A 535 12.88 9.74 -30.79
N SER A 536 14.04 9.41 -31.34
CA SER A 536 14.15 8.89 -32.70
C SER A 536 13.83 7.38 -32.71
N THR A 537 13.49 6.84 -33.89
CA THR A 537 13.33 5.38 -34.07
C THR A 537 14.59 4.63 -33.63
N GLN A 538 15.77 5.18 -33.87
CA GLN A 538 17.04 4.60 -33.46
C GLN A 538 17.15 4.59 -31.95
N THR A 539 16.85 5.70 -31.26
CA THR A 539 16.87 5.76 -29.78
C THR A 539 15.89 4.74 -29.18
N ALA A 540 14.70 4.60 -29.74
CA ALA A 540 13.73 3.62 -29.27
C ALA A 540 14.20 2.16 -29.50
N GLN A 541 14.99 1.89 -30.56
CA GLN A 541 15.64 0.60 -30.78
C GLN A 541 16.75 0.34 -29.77
N ASP A 542 17.59 1.34 -29.48
CA ASP A 542 18.67 1.24 -28.49
C ASP A 542 18.13 0.99 -27.08
N LEU A 543 16.92 1.52 -26.78
CA LEU A 543 16.23 1.31 -25.50
C LEU A 543 15.34 0.05 -25.49
N ASN A 544 15.38 -0.79 -26.50
CA ASN A 544 14.53 -1.98 -26.58
C ASN A 544 14.62 -2.85 -25.31
N ASN A 545 13.49 -3.41 -24.86
CA ASN A 545 13.29 -4.17 -23.61
C ASN A 545 13.45 -3.37 -22.32
N LEU A 546 13.60 -2.05 -22.37
CA LEU A 546 13.57 -1.20 -21.19
C LEU A 546 12.13 -0.88 -20.80
N THR A 547 11.79 -1.07 -19.54
CA THR A 547 10.51 -0.69 -18.93
C THR A 547 10.67 0.64 -18.18
N LEU A 548 9.78 1.59 -18.40
CA LEU A 548 9.86 2.94 -17.86
C LEU A 548 8.53 3.36 -17.26
N SER A 549 8.57 3.98 -16.07
CA SER A 549 7.40 4.61 -15.46
C SER A 549 7.24 6.06 -15.90
N ASP A 550 6.02 6.52 -16.20
CA ASP A 550 5.73 7.95 -16.42
C ASP A 550 4.25 8.27 -16.12
N ALA A 551 3.91 9.54 -16.19
CA ALA A 551 2.53 9.98 -16.14
C ALA A 551 1.73 9.37 -17.32
N PRO A 552 0.54 8.78 -17.07
CA PRO A 552 -0.24 8.08 -18.09
C PRO A 552 -0.55 8.97 -19.29
N TRP A 553 -0.77 10.26 -19.07
CA TRP A 553 -1.02 11.21 -20.15
C TRP A 553 0.17 11.35 -21.11
N LEU A 554 1.41 11.26 -20.60
CA LEU A 554 2.61 11.32 -21.47
C LEU A 554 2.85 10.04 -22.26
N MET A 555 2.23 8.93 -21.86
CA MET A 555 2.39 7.62 -22.52
C MET A 555 1.41 7.40 -23.67
N GLN A 556 0.38 8.24 -23.79
CA GLN A 556 -0.68 8.12 -24.78
C GLN A 556 -0.51 9.19 -25.87
N ASP A 557 -0.69 8.81 -27.14
CA ASP A 557 -0.77 9.73 -28.26
C ASP A 557 -2.25 10.14 -28.47
N GLY A 558 -2.75 11.03 -27.59
CA GLY A 558 -4.10 11.56 -27.67
C GLY A 558 -4.16 12.93 -28.34
N GLU A 559 -5.36 13.35 -28.78
CA GLU A 559 -5.60 14.68 -29.38
C GLU A 559 -5.15 15.82 -28.45
N GLU A 560 -5.41 15.71 -27.17
CA GLU A 560 -5.00 16.69 -26.15
C GLU A 560 -3.46 16.81 -26.06
N ASN A 561 -2.75 15.68 -26.11
CA ASN A 561 -1.28 15.66 -26.08
C ASN A 561 -0.72 16.31 -27.35
N LEU A 562 -1.30 16.03 -28.51
CA LEU A 562 -0.92 16.64 -29.77
C LEU A 562 -1.19 18.17 -29.76
N MET A 563 -2.32 18.60 -29.20
CA MET A 563 -2.65 20.01 -29.05
C MET A 563 -1.62 20.73 -28.17
N VAL A 564 -1.26 20.15 -27.00
CA VAL A 564 -0.25 20.73 -26.12
C VAL A 564 1.12 20.77 -26.77
N LYS A 565 1.54 19.73 -27.53
CA LYS A 565 2.77 19.73 -28.31
C LYS A 565 2.78 20.84 -29.36
N THR A 566 1.62 21.13 -29.98
CA THR A 566 1.48 22.18 -31.01
C THR A 566 1.50 23.58 -30.38
N LEU A 567 0.82 23.79 -29.26
CA LEU A 567 0.76 25.08 -28.59
C LEU A 567 2.07 25.44 -27.85
N PHE A 568 2.78 24.43 -27.36
CA PHE A 568 4.00 24.60 -26.55
C PHE A 568 5.14 23.70 -27.08
N PRO A 569 5.62 23.90 -28.29
CA PRO A 569 6.62 23.02 -28.94
C PRO A 569 7.98 23.01 -28.24
N SER A 570 8.28 24.02 -27.44
CA SER A 570 9.53 24.11 -26.65
C SER A 570 9.47 23.40 -25.28
N TRP A 571 8.31 22.87 -24.88
CA TRP A 571 8.20 22.22 -23.60
C TRP A 571 8.87 20.85 -23.58
N ASN A 572 9.72 20.67 -22.60
CA ASN A 572 10.32 19.38 -22.28
C ASN A 572 9.34 18.49 -21.46
N ASN A 573 9.72 17.23 -21.23
CA ASN A 573 8.90 16.28 -20.49
C ASN A 573 8.62 16.74 -19.05
N SER A 574 9.55 17.45 -18.41
CA SER A 574 9.34 18.00 -17.06
C SER A 574 8.23 19.06 -17.06
N GLN A 575 8.21 19.97 -18.04
CA GLN A 575 7.14 20.97 -18.17
C GLN A 575 5.78 20.32 -18.50
N LYS A 576 5.76 19.28 -19.33
CA LYS A 576 4.53 18.50 -19.61
C LYS A 576 4.00 17.80 -18.36
N ARG A 577 4.89 17.26 -17.48
CA ARG A 577 4.49 16.70 -16.18
C ARG A 577 3.93 17.76 -15.24
N LEU A 578 4.50 18.98 -15.25
CA LEU A 578 3.97 20.10 -14.47
C LEU A 578 2.59 20.56 -15.00
N PHE A 579 2.38 20.53 -16.31
CA PHE A 579 1.08 20.79 -16.91
C PHE A 579 0.01 19.82 -16.41
N VAL A 580 0.26 18.51 -16.50
CA VAL A 580 -0.72 17.52 -16.03
C VAL A 580 -0.91 17.56 -14.50
N MET A 581 0.11 17.92 -13.74
CA MET A 581 -0.02 18.19 -12.31
C MET A 581 -0.98 19.35 -12.04
N GLY A 582 -0.84 20.45 -12.79
CA GLY A 582 -1.75 21.60 -12.69
C GLY A 582 -3.19 21.24 -13.05
N TYR A 583 -3.36 20.43 -14.10
CA TYR A 583 -4.67 19.91 -14.51
C TYR A 583 -5.33 19.11 -13.38
N ASP A 584 -4.59 18.13 -12.82
CA ASP A 584 -5.09 17.28 -11.74
C ASP A 584 -5.32 18.07 -10.44
N ALA A 585 -4.48 19.06 -10.14
CA ALA A 585 -4.67 19.92 -8.96
C ALA A 585 -6.02 20.64 -8.99
N MET A 586 -6.42 21.15 -10.16
CA MET A 586 -7.73 21.79 -10.34
C MET A 586 -8.87 20.78 -10.31
N ASP A 587 -8.66 19.59 -10.87
CA ASP A 587 -9.68 18.55 -10.94
C ASP A 587 -9.96 17.87 -9.58
N LEU A 588 -8.92 17.79 -8.73
CA LEU A 588 -9.00 17.18 -7.41
C LEU A 588 -9.80 17.99 -6.38
N ILE A 589 -9.98 19.30 -6.52
CA ILE A 589 -10.59 20.17 -5.49
C ILE A 589 -11.86 19.56 -4.91
N GLY A 590 -12.84 19.23 -5.76
CA GLY A 590 -14.12 18.67 -5.32
C GLY A 590 -14.04 17.22 -4.77
N ARG A 591 -12.87 16.59 -4.80
CA ARG A 591 -12.68 15.16 -4.47
C ARG A 591 -11.75 14.91 -3.29
N LEU A 592 -10.88 15.89 -2.96
CA LEU A 592 -9.84 15.74 -1.94
C LEU A 592 -10.35 15.23 -0.59
N ALA A 593 -11.44 15.81 -0.08
CA ALA A 593 -12.01 15.42 1.20
C ALA A 593 -12.47 13.95 1.20
N GLN A 594 -13.05 13.49 0.12
CA GLN A 594 -13.56 12.13 -0.03
C GLN A 594 -12.43 11.11 -0.22
N ILE A 595 -11.46 11.41 -1.12
CA ILE A 595 -10.30 10.55 -1.36
C ILE A 595 -9.49 10.37 -0.07
N ARG A 596 -9.34 11.44 0.75
CA ARG A 596 -8.68 11.35 2.05
C ARG A 596 -9.45 10.49 3.04
N SER A 597 -10.76 10.52 3.00
CA SER A 597 -11.62 9.78 3.94
C SER A 597 -11.69 8.29 3.62
N PHE A 598 -11.40 7.90 2.38
CA PHE A 598 -11.52 6.53 1.90
C PHE A 598 -10.14 5.95 1.55
N THR A 599 -9.53 5.26 2.51
CA THR A 599 -8.21 4.65 2.37
C THR A 599 -8.22 3.54 1.29
N GLY A 600 -7.23 3.56 0.40
CA GLY A 600 -7.11 2.59 -0.71
C GLY A 600 -7.88 2.97 -1.98
N TYR A 601 -8.56 4.10 -1.99
CA TYR A 601 -9.16 4.64 -3.19
C TYR A 601 -8.13 5.44 -4.01
N GLN A 602 -8.19 5.28 -5.34
CA GLN A 602 -7.34 5.99 -6.29
C GLN A 602 -8.19 6.71 -7.33
N TYR A 603 -7.91 7.99 -7.54
CA TYR A 603 -8.43 8.78 -8.65
C TYR A 603 -7.47 8.67 -9.84
N ASN A 604 -7.98 8.27 -11.00
CA ASN A 604 -7.19 8.17 -12.22
C ASN A 604 -6.98 9.56 -12.82
N GLY A 605 -5.93 10.24 -12.37
CA GLY A 605 -5.50 11.53 -12.89
C GLY A 605 -4.65 11.40 -14.15
N ARG A 606 -4.37 12.54 -14.79
CA ARG A 606 -3.44 12.63 -15.92
C ARG A 606 -1.98 12.44 -15.51
N SER A 607 -1.65 12.82 -14.29
CA SER A 607 -0.30 12.67 -13.72
C SER A 607 -0.02 11.29 -13.12
N GLY A 608 -1.06 10.47 -12.90
CA GLY A 608 -0.99 9.15 -12.28
C GLY A 608 -2.29 8.76 -11.59
N ALA A 609 -2.33 7.56 -11.00
CA ALA A 609 -3.39 7.20 -10.08
C ALA A 609 -3.11 7.87 -8.72
N LEU A 610 -4.03 8.72 -8.27
CA LEU A 610 -3.86 9.61 -7.11
C LEU A 610 -4.67 9.12 -5.93
N SER A 611 -4.02 8.98 -4.77
CA SER A 611 -4.64 8.70 -3.48
C SER A 611 -4.23 9.75 -2.46
N VAL A 612 -5.00 9.92 -1.38
CA VAL A 612 -4.67 10.89 -0.33
C VAL A 612 -4.52 10.15 0.99
N SER A 613 -3.36 10.32 1.65
CA SER A 613 -3.12 9.75 2.98
C SER A 613 -3.95 10.47 4.06
N SER A 614 -4.04 9.86 5.26
CA SER A 614 -4.64 10.50 6.45
C SER A 614 -4.03 11.87 6.76
N ASP A 615 -2.76 12.05 6.44
CA ASP A 615 -2.00 13.28 6.70
C ASP A 615 -2.20 14.35 5.62
N GLY A 616 -2.95 14.03 4.54
CA GLY A 616 -3.21 14.94 3.44
C GLY A 616 -2.18 14.90 2.31
N ILE A 617 -1.27 13.93 2.31
CA ILE A 617 -0.30 13.75 1.22
C ILE A 617 -0.98 13.08 0.03
N VAL A 618 -0.93 13.72 -1.13
CA VAL A 618 -1.36 13.14 -2.39
C VAL A 618 -0.25 12.22 -2.89
N ASN A 619 -0.48 10.91 -2.78
CA ASN A 619 0.39 9.90 -3.34
C ASN A 619 0.05 9.66 -4.80
N ARG A 620 1.06 9.41 -5.61
CA ARG A 620 0.94 9.25 -7.05
C ARG A 620 1.57 7.94 -7.49
N GLN A 621 0.77 7.08 -8.11
CA GLN A 621 1.23 5.86 -8.76
C GLN A 621 1.30 6.10 -10.27
N LEU A 622 2.46 5.81 -10.88
CA LEU A 622 2.71 6.01 -12.29
C LEU A 622 2.23 4.84 -13.14
N SER A 623 2.02 5.11 -14.42
CA SER A 623 1.85 4.05 -15.44
C SER A 623 3.20 3.55 -15.91
N TRP A 624 3.22 2.31 -16.39
CA TRP A 624 4.41 1.65 -16.91
C TRP A 624 4.27 1.40 -18.42
N GLY A 625 5.36 1.51 -19.12
CA GLY A 625 5.44 1.20 -20.54
C GLY A 625 6.80 0.61 -20.89
N ARG A 626 6.89 -0.08 -22.01
CA ARG A 626 8.08 -0.79 -22.47
C ARG A 626 8.45 -0.42 -23.89
N TYR A 627 9.73 -0.29 -24.14
CA TYR A 627 10.27 -0.18 -25.49
C TYR A 627 10.30 -1.55 -26.16
N GLN A 628 9.56 -1.70 -27.26
CA GLN A 628 9.49 -2.94 -28.03
C GLN A 628 9.49 -2.64 -29.53
N ALA A 629 10.34 -3.31 -30.29
CA ALA A 629 10.43 -3.20 -31.74
C ALA A 629 10.56 -1.74 -32.23
N GLY A 630 11.36 -0.91 -31.53
CA GLY A 630 11.60 0.49 -31.88
C GLY A 630 10.43 1.43 -31.60
N SER A 631 9.51 1.05 -30.74
CA SER A 631 8.40 1.88 -30.27
C SER A 631 8.17 1.72 -28.76
N PHE A 632 7.69 2.78 -28.10
CA PHE A 632 7.27 2.73 -26.70
C PHE A 632 5.79 2.33 -26.64
N ARG A 633 5.45 1.36 -25.77
CA ARG A 633 4.08 0.88 -25.56
C ARG A 633 3.75 0.86 -24.08
N GLN A 634 2.59 1.35 -23.71
CA GLN A 634 2.06 1.24 -22.36
C GLN A 634 1.71 -0.22 -22.07
N LEU A 635 2.02 -0.69 -20.83
CA LEU A 635 1.74 -2.03 -20.33
C LEU A 635 0.35 -2.12 -19.73
#